data_006b0766234eb83d5c5ab7ec21914e27
#
_entry.id   006b0766234eb83d5c5ab7ec21914e27
#
_cell.length_a   1.000
_cell.length_b   1.000
_cell.length_c   1.000
_cell.angle_alpha   90.00
_cell.angle_beta   90.00
_cell.angle_gamma   90.00
#
_symmetry.space_group_name_H-M   'P 1'
#
loop_
_entity.id
_entity.type
_entity.pdbx_description
1 polymer ?
#
loop_
_entity_poly.entity_id
_entity_poly.type
_entity_poly.pdbx_seq_one_letter_code
_entity_poly.pdbx_strand_id
1 'polypeptide(L)'
;MDTSALLWYKTPADDWNKALPLGNGRIGAMVFSQPLEERIQLNEDSVWSGGFRERNNKSALPNLEKVRKLLFEEKISEAEKIIYDAFCGTPVNQRHYMPLGDMNVIHYKESECDFKGRSLDLNTAVCTTEYAINGVDYTREVFISQPDQVLVMHITASEKKAISVRVRIDGRDDYFDDNSPVHDNDILFYGGCGSEDGINFAAYIKVLHKGGKVFPYGSFITCEDCDEVTILLGAQTSYRCEDYKGQAVFDVERAEEKTYAQLKADHIADYKSYYDRANISLCDNSSGNSALPTDERLALVKEGSHDNKLIEMYHNFGRYLLIAGSREKTLPTNLQGIWNKDMWPAWGCKFTININTEMNYWCAENCNLSELHMPLIDHIEKLRPNGRKTARDMYGCRGFVCHHNTDIWGDTAPQDLWIPGTQWPMGAAWLCLHIWEHYLYVQDREFLSEKYDTLKEAAEFFLDFLIEDKKGRLVTCPSVSPENTYLTASGSKGSICIGPSMDSQIIYELFTAVAEASKILETDGGFRKKVLEARDRLPAPEIGKYGQIMEWAEDYDEVEPGHRHISQLFALYPADIITMRKTPELAKAARATLERRLSHGGGHTGWSRAWIINHWARLFDGEKVYENVIALLSNSTSENMFDMHPPFQIDGNFGGTAGITEALLQSENGEIILLPALPKEWSEGNFKGLCARGGFVIDLEWKDSKITACHIHSRCGKKCRIVCDSVKVHTASSEVQTLYTDGAAEFDTETGKTYTLTF
;
A
#
# COMPACT_ATOMS: atom_id res chain seq x y z
N MET A 1 -3.39 0.82 -30.70
CA MET A 1 -3.75 1.13 -29.31
C MET A 1 -2.50 0.99 -28.47
N ASP A 2 -2.25 1.93 -27.58
CA ASP A 2 -1.22 1.75 -26.57
C ASP A 2 -1.73 0.74 -25.55
N THR A 3 -1.18 -0.46 -25.57
CA THR A 3 -1.62 -1.57 -24.73
C THR A 3 -0.93 -1.57 -23.35
N SER A 4 -0.03 -0.62 -23.08
CA SER A 4 0.66 -0.50 -21.80
C SER A 4 -0.23 0.03 -20.65
N ALA A 5 -1.39 0.58 -21.00
CA ALA A 5 -2.37 1.11 -20.06
C ALA A 5 -3.73 0.38 -20.13
N LEU A 6 -3.80 -0.80 -20.77
CA LEU A 6 -5.06 -1.54 -20.93
C LEU A 6 -4.92 -2.99 -20.48
N LEU A 7 -5.50 -3.31 -19.33
CA LEU A 7 -5.73 -4.70 -18.94
C LEU A 7 -6.92 -5.22 -19.75
N TRP A 8 -6.73 -6.26 -20.58
CA TRP A 8 -7.82 -6.80 -21.39
C TRP A 8 -7.76 -8.31 -21.50
N TYR A 9 -8.91 -8.94 -21.71
CA TYR A 9 -9.11 -10.39 -21.66
C TYR A 9 -10.16 -10.84 -22.66
N LYS A 10 -9.96 -12.04 -23.23
CA LYS A 10 -10.89 -12.69 -24.19
C LYS A 10 -12.01 -13.47 -23.51
N THR A 11 -11.94 -13.67 -22.18
CA THR A 11 -12.89 -14.49 -21.44
C THR A 11 -13.43 -13.70 -20.22
N PRO A 12 -14.67 -13.92 -19.81
CA PRO A 12 -15.16 -13.38 -18.54
C PRO A 12 -14.41 -13.99 -17.36
N ALA A 13 -14.46 -13.36 -16.18
CA ALA A 13 -13.83 -13.87 -14.98
C ALA A 13 -14.71 -14.95 -14.33
N ASP A 14 -14.16 -16.13 -14.11
CA ASP A 14 -14.77 -17.24 -13.39
C ASP A 14 -14.28 -17.34 -11.93
N ASP A 15 -13.23 -16.58 -11.59
CA ASP A 15 -12.64 -16.50 -10.26
C ASP A 15 -12.43 -15.03 -9.85
N TRP A 16 -12.42 -14.78 -8.55
CA TRP A 16 -12.23 -13.44 -7.98
C TRP A 16 -10.87 -12.83 -8.35
N ASN A 17 -9.79 -13.64 -8.40
CA ASN A 17 -8.45 -13.18 -8.80
C ASN A 17 -8.29 -12.94 -10.32
N LYS A 18 -9.38 -13.12 -11.08
CA LYS A 18 -9.47 -12.75 -12.49
C LYS A 18 -10.38 -11.53 -12.70
N ALA A 19 -11.26 -11.21 -11.72
CA ALA A 19 -12.15 -10.06 -11.81
C ALA A 19 -11.37 -8.74 -11.76
N LEU A 20 -11.93 -7.68 -12.35
CA LEU A 20 -11.27 -6.38 -12.48
C LEU A 20 -11.61 -5.48 -11.29
N PRO A 21 -10.60 -4.94 -10.59
CA PRO A 21 -10.82 -4.08 -9.43
C PRO A 21 -11.17 -2.65 -9.84
N LEU A 22 -12.19 -2.06 -9.22
CA LEU A 22 -12.53 -0.65 -9.29
C LEU A 22 -12.62 -0.06 -7.88
N GLY A 23 -12.36 1.25 -7.74
CA GLY A 23 -12.47 1.90 -6.45
C GLY A 23 -12.36 3.42 -6.50
N ASN A 24 -12.79 4.07 -5.41
CA ASN A 24 -12.68 5.52 -5.20
C ASN A 24 -12.06 5.87 -3.83
N GLY A 25 -11.34 4.91 -3.23
CA GLY A 25 -10.78 5.01 -1.87
C GLY A 25 -11.73 4.50 -0.80
N ARG A 26 -13.05 4.54 -1.00
CA ARG A 26 -14.07 4.13 -0.04
C ARG A 26 -14.89 2.96 -0.51
N ILE A 27 -15.52 3.05 -1.66
CA ILE A 27 -16.25 1.96 -2.31
C ILE A 27 -15.27 1.19 -3.20
N GLY A 28 -15.21 -0.11 -3.01
CA GLY A 28 -14.46 -1.05 -3.86
C GLY A 28 -15.41 -2.01 -4.58
N ALA A 29 -15.06 -2.38 -5.79
CA ALA A 29 -15.82 -3.38 -6.56
C ALA A 29 -14.89 -4.30 -7.34
N MET A 30 -15.28 -5.57 -7.45
CA MET A 30 -14.67 -6.55 -8.35
C MET A 30 -15.66 -6.89 -9.43
N VAL A 31 -15.33 -6.56 -10.69
CA VAL A 31 -16.19 -6.74 -11.86
C VAL A 31 -15.81 -8.03 -12.57
N PHE A 32 -16.74 -8.99 -12.61
CA PHE A 32 -16.49 -10.31 -13.21
C PHE A 32 -16.67 -10.29 -14.74
N SER A 33 -17.39 -9.31 -15.25
CA SER A 33 -17.68 -9.15 -16.69
C SER A 33 -18.42 -10.36 -17.30
N GLN A 34 -19.26 -11.01 -16.50
CA GLN A 34 -20.12 -12.08 -16.98
C GLN A 34 -21.24 -11.49 -17.84
N PRO A 35 -21.44 -11.95 -19.09
CA PRO A 35 -22.36 -11.28 -20.01
C PRO A 35 -23.83 -11.41 -19.62
N LEU A 36 -24.29 -12.62 -19.22
CA LEU A 36 -25.68 -12.89 -18.91
C LEU A 36 -26.03 -12.69 -17.43
N GLU A 37 -25.11 -13.00 -16.53
CA GLU A 37 -25.30 -12.89 -15.08
C GLU A 37 -24.12 -12.16 -14.47
N GLU A 38 -24.06 -10.84 -14.65
CA GLU A 38 -23.00 -10.04 -14.04
C GLU A 38 -23.09 -10.04 -12.54
N ARG A 39 -21.97 -10.33 -11.93
CA ARG A 39 -21.74 -10.17 -10.50
C ARG A 39 -20.73 -9.06 -10.26
N ILE A 40 -21.08 -8.10 -9.44
CA ILE A 40 -20.14 -7.11 -8.91
C ILE A 40 -20.05 -7.31 -7.41
N GLN A 41 -18.92 -7.85 -6.96
CA GLN A 41 -18.66 -7.99 -5.53
C GLN A 41 -18.23 -6.63 -4.97
N LEU A 42 -18.86 -6.21 -3.87
CA LEU A 42 -18.77 -4.87 -3.31
C LEU A 42 -18.06 -4.86 -1.96
N ASN A 43 -17.31 -3.80 -1.73
CA ASN A 43 -16.74 -3.42 -0.45
C ASN A 43 -17.03 -1.94 -0.13
N GLU A 44 -17.03 -1.61 1.13
CA GLU A 44 -16.92 -0.25 1.66
C GLU A 44 -15.86 -0.26 2.75
N ASP A 45 -14.92 0.68 2.76
CA ASP A 45 -13.68 0.64 3.55
C ASP A 45 -13.90 0.56 5.07
N SER A 46 -15.08 0.97 5.56
CA SER A 46 -15.43 0.94 6.97
C SER A 46 -16.38 -0.20 7.39
N VAL A 47 -16.68 -1.15 6.52
CA VAL A 47 -17.45 -2.37 6.89
C VAL A 47 -16.52 -3.34 7.59
N TRP A 48 -16.47 -3.25 8.95
CA TRP A 48 -15.63 -4.08 9.81
C TRP A 48 -16.47 -4.77 10.88
N SER A 49 -16.04 -5.95 11.30
CA SER A 49 -16.74 -6.78 12.29
C SER A 49 -16.87 -6.09 13.65
N GLY A 50 -18.08 -6.04 14.19
CA GLY A 50 -18.36 -5.53 15.53
C GLY A 50 -18.03 -4.06 15.76
N GLY A 51 -17.61 -3.70 16.98
CA GLY A 51 -17.30 -2.34 17.43
C GLY A 51 -15.99 -2.26 18.20
N PHE A 52 -15.67 -1.10 18.76
CA PHE A 52 -14.47 -0.87 19.58
C PHE A 52 -14.32 -1.89 20.72
N ARG A 53 -13.07 -2.25 21.02
CA ARG A 53 -12.71 -3.07 22.20
C ARG A 53 -11.49 -2.48 22.91
N GLU A 54 -11.54 -2.45 24.23
CA GLU A 54 -10.34 -2.26 25.06
C GLU A 54 -9.65 -3.63 25.23
N ARG A 55 -8.41 -3.77 24.76
CA ARG A 55 -7.71 -5.05 24.73
C ARG A 55 -6.40 -5.09 25.50
N ASN A 56 -6.00 -4.01 26.17
CA ASN A 56 -4.76 -3.96 26.93
C ASN A 56 -4.75 -5.01 28.07
N ASN A 57 -3.75 -5.87 28.05
CA ASN A 57 -3.59 -6.88 29.11
C ASN A 57 -2.89 -6.26 30.33
N LYS A 58 -3.65 -6.07 31.41
CA LYS A 58 -3.15 -5.48 32.65
C LYS A 58 -2.12 -6.34 33.39
N SER A 59 -1.95 -7.59 32.98
CA SER A 59 -0.93 -8.47 33.51
C SER A 59 0.47 -8.22 32.95
N ALA A 60 0.61 -7.44 31.89
CA ALA A 60 1.89 -7.19 31.23
C ALA A 60 2.86 -6.42 32.16
N LEU A 61 2.48 -5.24 32.61
CA LEU A 61 3.35 -4.38 33.44
C LEU A 61 3.89 -5.06 34.69
N PRO A 62 3.08 -5.77 35.49
CA PRO A 62 3.60 -6.49 36.67
C PRO A 62 4.63 -7.59 36.37
N ASN A 63 4.63 -8.10 35.11
CA ASN A 63 5.54 -9.16 34.70
C ASN A 63 6.72 -8.67 33.87
N LEU A 64 6.77 -7.37 33.48
CA LEU A 64 7.78 -6.82 32.57
C LEU A 64 9.21 -7.04 33.10
N GLU A 65 9.49 -6.66 34.33
CA GLU A 65 10.82 -6.81 34.92
C GLU A 65 11.24 -8.29 35.10
N LYS A 66 10.28 -9.17 35.30
CA LYS A 66 10.54 -10.63 35.38
C LYS A 66 10.93 -11.17 33.99
N VAL A 67 10.24 -10.76 32.95
CA VAL A 67 10.56 -11.13 31.56
C VAL A 67 11.96 -10.60 31.19
N ARG A 68 12.24 -9.33 31.45
CA ARG A 68 13.57 -8.73 31.23
C ARG A 68 14.67 -9.54 31.90
N LYS A 69 14.52 -9.84 33.18
CA LYS A 69 15.47 -10.65 33.93
C LYS A 69 15.69 -12.03 33.32
N LEU A 70 14.63 -12.74 32.94
CA LEU A 70 14.71 -14.06 32.29
C LEU A 70 15.48 -14.01 30.95
N LEU A 71 15.25 -12.99 30.16
CA LEU A 71 15.96 -12.80 28.88
C LEU A 71 17.46 -12.52 29.10
N PHE A 72 17.82 -11.70 30.08
CA PHE A 72 19.23 -11.48 30.45
C PHE A 72 19.93 -12.73 31.03
N GLU A 73 19.15 -13.64 31.63
CA GLU A 73 19.59 -14.96 32.12
C GLU A 73 19.56 -16.04 31.01
N GLU A 74 19.19 -15.69 29.77
CA GLU A 74 19.03 -16.61 28.62
C GLU A 74 17.99 -17.73 28.84
N LYS A 75 17.01 -17.50 29.74
CA LYS A 75 15.88 -18.38 30.02
C LYS A 75 14.69 -18.09 29.10
N ILE A 76 14.92 -18.22 27.79
CA ILE A 76 14.01 -17.77 26.74
C ILE A 76 12.64 -18.44 26.84
N SER A 77 12.59 -19.77 26.97
CA SER A 77 11.31 -20.52 27.08
C SER A 77 10.47 -20.13 28.30
N GLU A 78 11.11 -19.74 29.41
CA GLU A 78 10.40 -19.25 30.60
C GLU A 78 9.84 -17.84 30.35
N ALA A 79 10.59 -16.99 29.66
CA ALA A 79 10.15 -15.66 29.24
C ALA A 79 8.96 -15.74 28.25
N GLU A 80 9.06 -16.57 27.21
CA GLU A 80 8.00 -16.76 26.21
C GLU A 80 6.70 -17.26 26.82
N LYS A 81 6.77 -18.15 27.83
CA LYS A 81 5.59 -18.60 28.56
C LYS A 81 4.86 -17.46 29.29
N ILE A 82 5.62 -16.55 29.91
CA ILE A 82 5.02 -15.38 30.56
C ILE A 82 4.47 -14.39 29.50
N ILE A 83 5.18 -14.21 28.41
CA ILE A 83 4.73 -13.36 27.30
C ILE A 83 3.40 -13.89 26.76
N TYR A 84 3.29 -15.17 26.48
CA TYR A 84 2.07 -15.80 25.99
C TYR A 84 0.86 -15.57 26.92
N ASP A 85 1.07 -15.72 28.24
CA ASP A 85 0.00 -15.58 29.20
C ASP A 85 -0.35 -14.12 29.53
N ALA A 86 0.64 -13.21 29.57
CA ALA A 86 0.49 -11.89 30.18
C ALA A 86 0.60 -10.70 29.23
N PHE A 87 1.16 -10.87 28.02
CA PHE A 87 1.39 -9.74 27.10
C PHE A 87 0.49 -9.74 25.87
N CYS A 88 -0.19 -10.84 25.55
CA CYS A 88 -1.18 -10.84 24.48
C CYS A 88 -2.42 -10.04 24.84
N GLY A 89 -3.04 -9.40 23.86
CA GLY A 89 -4.28 -8.66 24.08
C GLY A 89 -5.43 -9.54 24.59
N THR A 90 -6.38 -8.95 25.30
CA THR A 90 -7.53 -9.68 25.87
C THR A 90 -8.83 -8.95 25.55
N PRO A 91 -9.69 -9.50 24.63
CA PRO A 91 -9.52 -10.75 23.86
C PRO A 91 -8.35 -10.70 22.88
N VAL A 92 -7.85 -11.87 22.46
CA VAL A 92 -6.60 -11.97 21.68
C VAL A 92 -6.71 -11.41 20.26
N ASN A 93 -7.92 -11.44 19.67
CA ASN A 93 -8.13 -10.99 18.28
C ASN A 93 -8.67 -9.58 18.20
N GLN A 94 -8.11 -8.78 17.30
CA GLN A 94 -8.68 -7.52 16.84
C GLN A 94 -9.91 -7.74 15.95
N ARG A 95 -10.57 -6.68 15.53
CA ARG A 95 -11.63 -6.69 14.54
C ARG A 95 -11.05 -6.93 13.14
N HIS A 96 -11.89 -7.33 12.19
CA HIS A 96 -11.48 -7.66 10.83
C HIS A 96 -12.38 -7.00 9.80
N TYR A 97 -11.84 -6.82 8.61
CA TYR A 97 -12.55 -6.26 7.46
C TYR A 97 -13.55 -7.26 6.87
N MET A 98 -14.68 -6.78 6.34
CA MET A 98 -15.78 -7.60 5.81
C MET A 98 -16.23 -7.08 4.45
N PRO A 99 -16.77 -7.94 3.55
CA PRO A 99 -17.39 -7.52 2.31
C PRO A 99 -18.75 -6.87 2.58
N LEU A 100 -19.16 -5.93 1.70
CA LEU A 100 -20.48 -5.31 1.77
C LEU A 100 -21.59 -6.24 1.23
N GLY A 101 -21.40 -6.80 0.03
CA GLY A 101 -22.38 -7.65 -0.64
C GLY A 101 -22.05 -7.84 -2.10
N ASP A 102 -23.00 -8.33 -2.88
CA ASP A 102 -22.87 -8.53 -4.32
C ASP A 102 -24.06 -7.88 -5.06
N MET A 103 -23.80 -7.01 -6.02
CA MET A 103 -24.80 -6.53 -6.97
C MET A 103 -24.83 -7.48 -8.16
N ASN A 104 -26.03 -7.97 -8.51
CA ASN A 104 -26.24 -8.88 -9.62
C ASN A 104 -27.10 -8.22 -10.69
N VAL A 105 -26.68 -8.33 -11.97
CA VAL A 105 -27.42 -7.83 -13.13
C VAL A 105 -27.60 -8.96 -14.12
N ILE A 106 -28.85 -9.38 -14.34
CA ILE A 106 -29.21 -10.64 -15.00
C ILE A 106 -30.05 -10.38 -16.25
N HIS A 107 -29.56 -10.83 -17.41
CA HIS A 107 -30.39 -10.91 -18.63
C HIS A 107 -31.37 -12.07 -18.49
N TYR A 108 -32.63 -11.79 -18.13
CA TYR A 108 -33.58 -12.83 -17.75
C TYR A 108 -34.40 -13.43 -18.91
N LYS A 109 -34.27 -12.86 -20.11
CA LYS A 109 -34.93 -13.36 -21.32
C LYS A 109 -34.04 -14.24 -22.18
N GLU A 110 -32.70 -14.22 -21.90
CA GLU A 110 -31.67 -14.76 -22.76
C GLU A 110 -30.90 -15.86 -22.05
N SER A 111 -30.42 -16.85 -22.80
CA SER A 111 -29.66 -18.00 -22.27
C SER A 111 -28.34 -18.21 -22.98
N GLU A 112 -28.09 -17.53 -24.10
CA GLU A 112 -26.86 -17.68 -24.88
C GLU A 112 -26.33 -16.30 -25.29
N CYS A 113 -25.03 -16.15 -25.34
CA CYS A 113 -24.35 -14.93 -25.78
C CYS A 113 -23.00 -15.25 -26.44
N ASP A 114 -22.54 -14.32 -27.23
CA ASP A 114 -21.18 -14.28 -27.78
C ASP A 114 -20.36 -13.23 -27.02
N PHE A 115 -19.41 -13.68 -26.20
CA PHE A 115 -18.55 -12.80 -25.43
C PHE A 115 -17.43 -12.25 -26.33
N LYS A 116 -17.25 -10.94 -26.40
CA LYS A 116 -16.27 -10.28 -27.27
C LYS A 116 -15.01 -9.87 -26.53
N GLY A 117 -15.13 -9.47 -25.24
CA GLY A 117 -13.99 -9.06 -24.45
C GLY A 117 -14.37 -8.23 -23.22
N ARG A 118 -13.40 -8.07 -22.34
CA ARG A 118 -13.46 -7.16 -21.21
C ARG A 118 -12.13 -6.45 -21.01
N SER A 119 -12.19 -5.24 -20.47
CA SER A 119 -11.00 -4.44 -20.21
C SER A 119 -11.15 -3.51 -19.03
N LEU A 120 -10.01 -3.14 -18.45
CA LEU A 120 -9.86 -2.01 -17.54
C LEU A 120 -8.84 -1.05 -18.17
N ASP A 121 -9.30 0.12 -18.54
CA ASP A 121 -8.44 1.18 -19.08
C ASP A 121 -7.84 2.00 -17.92
N LEU A 122 -6.55 1.86 -17.71
CA LEU A 122 -5.81 2.58 -16.67
C LEU A 122 -5.71 4.10 -16.92
N ASN A 123 -6.00 4.58 -18.14
CA ASN A 123 -6.04 6.02 -18.40
C ASN A 123 -7.35 6.66 -17.93
N THR A 124 -8.41 5.88 -17.76
CA THR A 124 -9.74 6.38 -17.44
C THR A 124 -10.36 5.75 -16.21
N ALA A 125 -9.77 4.67 -15.69
CA ALA A 125 -10.33 3.84 -14.61
C ALA A 125 -11.75 3.34 -14.90
N VAL A 126 -12.04 3.02 -16.17
CA VAL A 126 -13.33 2.47 -16.63
C VAL A 126 -13.15 1.02 -17.02
N CYS A 127 -14.00 0.16 -16.47
CA CYS A 127 -14.13 -1.24 -16.88
C CYS A 127 -15.19 -1.35 -17.98
N THR A 128 -14.85 -2.01 -19.08
CA THR A 128 -15.75 -2.23 -20.23
C THR A 128 -15.93 -3.72 -20.48
N THR A 129 -17.16 -4.15 -20.71
CA THR A 129 -17.51 -5.51 -21.15
C THR A 129 -18.29 -5.43 -22.45
N GLU A 130 -17.86 -6.16 -23.48
CA GLU A 130 -18.50 -6.22 -24.78
C GLU A 130 -18.96 -7.64 -25.07
N TYR A 131 -20.21 -7.79 -25.52
CA TYR A 131 -20.83 -9.08 -25.85
C TYR A 131 -21.96 -8.89 -26.85
N ALA A 132 -22.44 -9.98 -27.45
CA ALA A 132 -23.62 -9.96 -28.32
C ALA A 132 -24.64 -11.01 -27.87
N ILE A 133 -25.94 -10.69 -27.97
CA ILE A 133 -27.06 -11.58 -27.71
C ILE A 133 -27.96 -11.53 -28.92
N ASN A 134 -28.20 -12.68 -29.56
CA ASN A 134 -29.06 -12.81 -30.76
C ASN A 134 -28.66 -11.85 -31.90
N GLY A 135 -27.33 -11.55 -32.01
CA GLY A 135 -26.81 -10.65 -33.06
C GLY A 135 -26.88 -9.15 -32.71
N VAL A 136 -27.43 -8.78 -31.56
CA VAL A 136 -27.42 -7.42 -31.02
C VAL A 136 -26.16 -7.24 -30.16
N ASP A 137 -25.38 -6.21 -30.44
CA ASP A 137 -24.19 -5.88 -29.67
C ASP A 137 -24.54 -5.07 -28.41
N TYR A 138 -23.92 -5.43 -27.29
CA TYR A 138 -24.05 -4.76 -26.00
C TYR A 138 -22.68 -4.26 -25.53
N THR A 139 -22.68 -3.08 -24.94
CA THR A 139 -21.55 -2.52 -24.19
C THR A 139 -22.00 -2.20 -22.78
N ARG A 140 -21.26 -2.69 -21.79
CA ARG A 140 -21.46 -2.37 -20.38
C ARG A 140 -20.19 -1.72 -19.83
N GLU A 141 -20.31 -0.47 -19.37
CA GLU A 141 -19.25 0.28 -18.73
C GLU A 141 -19.52 0.39 -17.23
N VAL A 142 -18.48 0.21 -16.42
CA VAL A 142 -18.53 0.33 -14.95
C VAL A 142 -17.37 1.17 -14.45
N PHE A 143 -17.64 2.11 -13.56
CA PHE A 143 -16.64 2.89 -12.85
C PHE A 143 -17.16 3.32 -11.48
N ILE A 144 -16.27 3.76 -10.57
CA ILE A 144 -16.66 4.30 -9.26
C ILE A 144 -16.19 5.75 -9.17
N SER A 145 -17.16 6.67 -9.21
CA SER A 145 -16.87 8.12 -9.17
C SER A 145 -16.51 8.56 -7.76
N GLN A 146 -15.35 9.19 -7.60
CA GLN A 146 -14.97 9.80 -6.34
C GLN A 146 -15.74 11.12 -6.10
N PRO A 147 -15.88 12.04 -7.08
CA PRO A 147 -16.65 13.25 -6.88
C PRO A 147 -18.12 13.01 -6.53
N ASP A 148 -18.72 11.96 -7.08
CA ASP A 148 -20.15 11.66 -6.89
C ASP A 148 -20.41 10.62 -5.79
N GLN A 149 -19.37 9.89 -5.33
CA GLN A 149 -19.45 8.87 -4.28
C GLN A 149 -20.36 7.68 -4.63
N VAL A 150 -20.46 7.33 -5.93
CA VAL A 150 -21.30 6.24 -6.44
C VAL A 150 -20.51 5.33 -7.40
N LEU A 151 -20.89 4.05 -7.41
CA LEU A 151 -20.63 3.15 -8.53
C LEU A 151 -21.65 3.45 -9.62
N VAL A 152 -21.19 3.54 -10.85
CA VAL A 152 -22.01 3.75 -12.05
C VAL A 152 -21.80 2.56 -12.98
N MET A 153 -22.90 1.88 -13.35
CA MET A 153 -22.92 0.90 -14.43
C MET A 153 -23.84 1.42 -15.53
N HIS A 154 -23.35 1.42 -16.77
CA HIS A 154 -24.12 1.87 -17.93
C HIS A 154 -24.15 0.79 -19.00
N ILE A 155 -25.36 0.42 -19.46
CA ILE A 155 -25.62 -0.61 -20.45
C ILE A 155 -26.25 0.03 -21.68
N THR A 156 -25.65 -0.20 -22.84
CA THR A 156 -26.15 0.20 -24.16
C THR A 156 -26.25 -1.00 -25.09
N ALA A 157 -27.10 -0.91 -26.09
CA ALA A 157 -27.24 -1.93 -27.13
C ALA A 157 -27.27 -1.28 -28.52
N SER A 158 -26.85 -2.03 -29.55
CA SER A 158 -26.86 -1.58 -30.96
C SER A 158 -28.27 -1.40 -31.52
N GLU A 159 -29.29 -2.01 -30.89
CA GLU A 159 -30.70 -1.91 -31.27
C GLU A 159 -31.53 -1.34 -30.10
N LYS A 160 -32.63 -0.65 -30.46
CA LYS A 160 -33.57 -0.14 -29.47
C LYS A 160 -34.42 -1.28 -28.89
N LYS A 161 -34.86 -1.09 -27.65
CA LYS A 161 -35.71 -2.05 -26.90
C LYS A 161 -35.04 -3.41 -26.69
N ALA A 162 -33.72 -3.45 -26.74
CA ALA A 162 -32.96 -4.69 -26.63
C ALA A 162 -32.63 -5.05 -25.18
N ILE A 163 -32.62 -4.06 -24.24
CA ILE A 163 -32.17 -4.30 -22.90
C ILE A 163 -33.30 -4.76 -21.99
N SER A 164 -33.22 -6.02 -21.53
CA SER A 164 -34.14 -6.61 -20.56
C SER A 164 -33.33 -7.29 -19.46
N VAL A 165 -33.18 -6.59 -18.32
CA VAL A 165 -32.31 -7.04 -17.21
C VAL A 165 -33.05 -6.94 -15.87
N ARG A 166 -32.64 -7.76 -14.91
CA ARG A 166 -33.03 -7.67 -13.50
C ARG A 166 -31.83 -7.29 -12.66
N VAL A 167 -32.02 -6.36 -11.75
CA VAL A 167 -31.01 -5.87 -10.80
C VAL A 167 -31.42 -6.24 -9.40
N ARG A 168 -30.50 -6.80 -8.61
CA ARG A 168 -30.65 -6.99 -7.17
C ARG A 168 -29.32 -6.84 -6.46
N ILE A 169 -29.37 -6.73 -5.14
CA ILE A 169 -28.21 -6.79 -4.26
C ILE A 169 -28.41 -7.90 -3.24
N ASP A 170 -27.38 -8.71 -3.02
CA ASP A 170 -27.37 -9.79 -2.03
C ASP A 170 -26.31 -9.51 -0.97
N GLY A 171 -26.68 -9.70 0.29
CA GLY A 171 -25.77 -9.66 1.42
C GLY A 171 -25.09 -11.01 1.68
N ARG A 172 -24.38 -11.06 2.79
CA ARG A 172 -23.86 -12.30 3.38
C ARG A 172 -24.88 -12.82 4.38
N ASP A 173 -25.13 -14.12 4.37
CA ASP A 173 -26.08 -14.77 5.28
C ASP A 173 -25.84 -14.31 6.74
N ASP A 174 -26.92 -14.04 7.45
CA ASP A 174 -26.93 -13.54 8.84
C ASP A 174 -26.35 -12.14 9.08
N TYR A 175 -25.95 -11.40 8.02
CA TYR A 175 -25.32 -10.07 8.14
C TYR A 175 -26.07 -8.96 7.41
N PHE A 176 -27.27 -9.20 6.90
CA PHE A 176 -28.14 -8.15 6.37
C PHE A 176 -29.58 -8.32 6.89
N ASP A 177 -30.29 -7.20 6.97
CA ASP A 177 -31.65 -7.14 7.48
C ASP A 177 -32.68 -7.09 6.35
N ASP A 178 -32.40 -6.34 5.27
CA ASP A 178 -33.31 -6.15 4.14
C ASP A 178 -32.56 -5.80 2.86
N ASN A 179 -33.12 -6.22 1.71
CA ASN A 179 -32.67 -5.91 0.36
C ASN A 179 -33.84 -5.67 -0.61
N SER A 180 -34.92 -5.06 -0.12
CA SER A 180 -36.17 -4.89 -0.86
C SER A 180 -36.21 -3.63 -1.70
N PRO A 181 -36.95 -3.63 -2.84
CA PRO A 181 -37.37 -2.41 -3.53
C PRO A 181 -38.16 -1.49 -2.59
N VAL A 182 -37.85 -0.19 -2.64
CA VAL A 182 -38.62 0.84 -1.88
C VAL A 182 -39.61 1.54 -2.79
N HIS A 183 -39.21 1.82 -4.03
CA HIS A 183 -40.05 2.40 -5.08
C HIS A 183 -39.93 1.58 -6.36
N ASP A 184 -40.46 2.12 -7.47
CA ASP A 184 -40.52 1.39 -8.74
C ASP A 184 -39.13 1.08 -9.35
N ASN A 185 -38.08 1.82 -9.00
CA ASN A 185 -36.80 1.75 -9.65
C ASN A 185 -35.59 1.75 -8.69
N ASP A 186 -35.80 1.47 -7.42
CA ASP A 186 -34.70 1.49 -6.43
C ASP A 186 -34.79 0.34 -5.41
N ILE A 187 -33.63 0.06 -4.79
CA ILE A 187 -33.49 -0.94 -3.73
C ILE A 187 -32.69 -0.30 -2.59
N LEU A 188 -33.17 -0.44 -1.36
CA LEU A 188 -32.40 -0.16 -0.17
C LEU A 188 -31.95 -1.48 0.48
N PHE A 189 -30.65 -1.65 0.56
CA PHE A 189 -29.99 -2.78 1.22
C PHE A 189 -29.32 -2.29 2.48
N TYR A 190 -29.51 -2.97 3.61
CA TYR A 190 -28.85 -2.61 4.86
C TYR A 190 -28.70 -3.79 5.82
N GLY A 191 -27.80 -3.65 6.77
CA GLY A 191 -27.52 -4.66 7.80
C GLY A 191 -26.50 -4.18 8.81
N GLY A 192 -25.92 -5.12 9.55
CA GLY A 192 -24.97 -4.84 10.61
C GLY A 192 -23.79 -5.82 10.63
N CYS A 193 -22.65 -5.36 11.15
CA CYS A 193 -21.40 -6.12 11.22
C CYS A 193 -21.24 -6.94 12.52
N GLY A 194 -22.36 -7.20 13.21
CA GLY A 194 -22.39 -7.95 14.46
C GLY A 194 -21.98 -7.13 15.68
N SER A 195 -22.34 -7.61 16.87
CA SER A 195 -22.27 -6.94 18.17
C SER A 195 -23.25 -5.75 18.34
N GLU A 196 -23.63 -5.48 19.59
CA GLU A 196 -24.61 -4.43 19.92
C GLU A 196 -24.13 -3.02 19.53
N ASP A 197 -22.80 -2.78 19.69
CA ASP A 197 -22.13 -1.52 19.31
C ASP A 197 -21.43 -1.63 17.94
N GLY A 198 -21.83 -2.59 17.11
CA GLY A 198 -21.22 -2.85 15.80
C GLY A 198 -21.56 -1.80 14.76
N ILE A 199 -20.76 -1.77 13.69
CA ILE A 199 -21.04 -0.93 12.53
C ILE A 199 -22.27 -1.44 11.81
N ASN A 200 -23.19 -0.52 11.48
CA ASN A 200 -24.27 -0.76 10.56
C ASN A 200 -23.93 -0.17 9.19
N PHE A 201 -24.42 -0.77 8.13
CA PHE A 201 -24.16 -0.35 6.76
C PHE A 201 -25.46 -0.26 5.95
N ALA A 202 -25.42 0.53 4.89
CA ALA A 202 -26.46 0.55 3.86
C ALA A 202 -25.83 0.74 2.48
N ALA A 203 -26.48 0.16 1.47
CA ALA A 203 -26.28 0.51 0.08
C ALA A 203 -27.63 0.84 -0.56
N TYR A 204 -27.65 1.85 -1.41
CA TYR A 204 -28.82 2.23 -2.16
C TYR A 204 -28.55 2.15 -3.65
N ILE A 205 -29.40 1.42 -4.36
CA ILE A 205 -29.33 1.24 -5.80
C ILE A 205 -30.50 1.98 -6.44
N LYS A 206 -30.22 2.74 -7.50
CA LYS A 206 -31.24 3.36 -8.35
C LYS A 206 -30.99 3.01 -9.81
N VAL A 207 -32.07 2.64 -10.51
CA VAL A 207 -32.05 2.25 -11.91
C VAL A 207 -32.70 3.34 -12.76
N LEU A 208 -31.93 3.96 -13.64
CA LEU A 208 -32.35 4.96 -14.60
C LEU A 208 -32.43 4.31 -15.98
N HIS A 209 -33.38 4.73 -16.82
CA HIS A 209 -33.61 4.10 -18.13
C HIS A 209 -34.06 5.08 -19.21
N LYS A 210 -33.80 4.72 -20.46
CA LYS A 210 -34.40 5.35 -21.62
C LYS A 210 -35.22 4.29 -22.38
N GLY A 211 -36.46 4.63 -22.78
CA GLY A 211 -37.39 3.67 -23.39
C GLY A 211 -37.83 2.57 -22.43
N GLY A 212 -38.66 1.64 -22.88
CA GLY A 212 -39.08 0.49 -22.11
C GLY A 212 -39.83 0.77 -20.81
N LYS A 213 -39.69 -0.12 -19.84
CA LYS A 213 -40.33 -0.04 -18.51
C LYS A 213 -39.36 -0.47 -17.42
N VAL A 214 -39.49 0.12 -16.22
CA VAL A 214 -38.82 -0.31 -15.00
C VAL A 214 -39.88 -0.50 -13.90
N PHE A 215 -39.81 -1.62 -13.18
CA PHE A 215 -40.74 -1.97 -12.12
C PHE A 215 -40.15 -3.00 -11.16
N PRO A 216 -40.62 -3.05 -9.90
CA PRO A 216 -40.17 -4.06 -8.94
C PRO A 216 -40.82 -5.44 -9.25
N TYR A 217 -40.04 -6.50 -9.04
CA TYR A 217 -40.50 -7.89 -9.15
C TYR A 217 -39.80 -8.77 -8.10
N GLY A 218 -40.49 -9.02 -7.00
CA GLY A 218 -39.87 -9.63 -5.82
C GLY A 218 -38.76 -8.73 -5.25
N SER A 219 -37.59 -9.27 -5.03
CA SER A 219 -36.41 -8.51 -4.59
C SER A 219 -35.58 -7.89 -5.74
N PHE A 220 -36.15 -7.85 -6.96
CA PHE A 220 -35.49 -7.31 -8.14
C PHE A 220 -36.14 -6.00 -8.59
N ILE A 221 -35.34 -5.13 -9.19
CA ILE A 221 -35.79 -4.12 -10.14
C ILE A 221 -35.69 -4.73 -11.54
N THR A 222 -36.79 -4.78 -12.27
CA THR A 222 -36.83 -5.33 -13.63
C THR A 222 -36.90 -4.21 -14.64
N CYS A 223 -35.94 -4.20 -15.57
CA CYS A 223 -35.95 -3.39 -16.79
C CYS A 223 -36.49 -4.26 -17.93
N GLU A 224 -37.43 -3.76 -18.71
CA GLU A 224 -38.00 -4.48 -19.86
C GLU A 224 -38.02 -3.60 -21.09
N ASP A 225 -37.41 -4.11 -22.18
CA ASP A 225 -37.35 -3.48 -23.50
C ASP A 225 -36.82 -2.04 -23.48
N CYS A 226 -35.77 -1.79 -22.68
CA CYS A 226 -35.13 -0.50 -22.58
C CYS A 226 -34.14 -0.25 -23.73
N ASP A 227 -33.92 1.02 -24.07
CA ASP A 227 -32.90 1.46 -25.04
C ASP A 227 -31.54 1.63 -24.38
N GLU A 228 -31.54 2.14 -23.15
CA GLU A 228 -30.35 2.34 -22.29
C GLU A 228 -30.76 2.10 -20.84
N VAL A 229 -29.80 1.59 -20.01
CA VAL A 229 -29.97 1.42 -18.57
C VAL A 229 -28.72 1.96 -17.86
N THR A 230 -28.94 2.79 -16.82
CA THR A 230 -27.88 3.24 -15.94
C THR A 230 -28.22 2.85 -14.50
N ILE A 231 -27.30 2.17 -13.82
CA ILE A 231 -27.44 1.75 -12.43
C ILE A 231 -26.48 2.59 -11.60
N LEU A 232 -27.01 3.28 -10.58
CA LEU A 232 -26.23 4.02 -9.60
C LEU A 232 -26.28 3.28 -8.27
N LEU A 233 -25.14 3.13 -7.59
CA LEU A 233 -25.04 2.53 -6.26
C LEU A 233 -24.19 3.43 -5.35
N GLY A 234 -24.79 3.88 -4.24
CA GLY A 234 -24.10 4.52 -3.12
C GLY A 234 -24.09 3.60 -1.90
N ALA A 235 -23.06 3.70 -1.08
CA ALA A 235 -22.93 2.92 0.15
C ALA A 235 -22.40 3.78 1.30
N GLN A 236 -22.90 3.53 2.52
CA GLN A 236 -22.50 4.26 3.73
C GLN A 236 -22.54 3.37 4.97
N THR A 237 -21.84 3.79 6.02
CA THR A 237 -21.84 3.08 7.31
C THR A 237 -22.06 4.02 8.49
N SER A 238 -22.51 3.46 9.62
CA SER A 238 -22.64 4.18 10.90
C SER A 238 -21.29 4.61 11.50
N TYR A 239 -20.18 4.08 10.98
CA TYR A 239 -18.84 4.55 11.34
C TYR A 239 -18.58 5.99 10.88
N ARG A 240 -19.16 6.40 9.75
CA ARG A 240 -18.98 7.72 9.13
C ARG A 240 -20.07 8.71 9.51
N CYS A 241 -21.31 8.28 9.55
CA CYS A 241 -22.44 9.15 9.89
C CYS A 241 -23.59 8.36 10.54
N GLU A 242 -24.31 9.02 11.43
CA GLU A 242 -25.44 8.42 12.17
C GLU A 242 -26.58 8.03 11.21
N ASP A 243 -26.94 8.91 10.27
CA ASP A 243 -27.94 8.64 9.23
C ASP A 243 -27.29 8.05 7.96
N TYR A 244 -26.64 6.89 8.13
CA TYR A 244 -25.96 6.20 7.03
C TYR A 244 -26.92 5.76 5.91
N LYS A 245 -28.19 5.46 6.22
CA LYS A 245 -29.21 5.11 5.20
C LYS A 245 -29.59 6.33 4.37
N GLY A 246 -29.94 7.43 5.03
CA GLY A 246 -30.25 8.69 4.35
C GLY A 246 -29.09 9.24 3.54
N GLN A 247 -27.86 9.09 4.03
CA GLN A 247 -26.67 9.53 3.29
C GLN A 247 -26.41 8.67 2.04
N ALA A 248 -26.62 7.34 2.09
CA ALA A 248 -26.51 6.48 0.92
C ALA A 248 -27.55 6.85 -0.16
N VAL A 249 -28.80 7.17 0.24
CA VAL A 249 -29.83 7.68 -0.67
C VAL A 249 -29.41 9.04 -1.25
N PHE A 250 -28.98 9.97 -0.41
CA PHE A 250 -28.56 11.31 -0.83
C PHE A 250 -27.45 11.32 -1.86
N ASP A 251 -26.43 10.46 -1.67
CA ASP A 251 -25.31 10.36 -2.61
C ASP A 251 -25.79 9.94 -4.01
N VAL A 252 -26.71 8.99 -4.09
CA VAL A 252 -27.29 8.51 -5.35
C VAL A 252 -28.25 9.54 -5.98
N GLU A 253 -29.12 10.18 -5.20
CA GLU A 253 -30.02 11.22 -5.69
C GLU A 253 -29.28 12.42 -6.26
N ARG A 254 -28.17 12.81 -5.62
CA ARG A 254 -27.29 13.86 -6.15
C ARG A 254 -26.63 13.44 -7.47
N ALA A 255 -26.21 12.18 -7.59
CA ALA A 255 -25.63 11.65 -8.82
C ALA A 255 -26.68 11.52 -9.96
N GLU A 256 -27.93 11.21 -9.63
CA GLU A 256 -29.06 11.14 -10.59
C GLU A 256 -29.33 12.47 -11.32
N GLU A 257 -29.00 13.62 -10.69
CA GLU A 257 -29.14 14.94 -11.32
C GLU A 257 -28.25 15.11 -12.55
N LYS A 258 -27.20 14.27 -12.69
CA LYS A 258 -26.25 14.27 -13.81
C LYS A 258 -26.59 13.22 -14.86
N THR A 259 -26.30 13.53 -16.09
CA THR A 259 -26.32 12.52 -17.18
C THR A 259 -25.14 11.57 -17.02
N TYR A 260 -25.26 10.35 -17.55
CA TYR A 260 -24.16 9.39 -17.61
C TYR A 260 -22.86 10.02 -18.18
N ALA A 261 -22.97 10.79 -19.25
CA ALA A 261 -21.80 11.46 -19.86
C ALA A 261 -21.12 12.45 -18.90
N GLN A 262 -21.89 13.16 -18.08
CA GLN A 262 -21.35 14.07 -17.06
C GLN A 262 -20.67 13.29 -15.93
N LEU A 263 -21.33 12.25 -15.40
CA LEU A 263 -20.74 11.38 -14.36
C LEU A 263 -19.41 10.78 -14.82
N LYS A 264 -19.35 10.26 -16.04
CA LYS A 264 -18.13 9.69 -16.63
C LYS A 264 -17.04 10.76 -16.84
N ALA A 265 -17.40 11.94 -17.31
CA ALA A 265 -16.45 13.03 -17.53
C ALA A 265 -15.86 13.53 -16.18
N ASP A 266 -16.69 13.71 -15.16
CA ASP A 266 -16.26 14.14 -13.83
C ASP A 266 -15.35 13.08 -13.17
N HIS A 267 -15.71 11.80 -13.28
CA HIS A 267 -14.88 10.68 -12.84
C HIS A 267 -13.50 10.68 -13.51
N ILE A 268 -13.46 10.76 -14.84
CA ILE A 268 -12.20 10.75 -15.60
C ILE A 268 -11.35 11.98 -15.26
N ALA A 269 -11.95 13.16 -15.11
CA ALA A 269 -11.23 14.39 -14.79
C ALA A 269 -10.57 14.31 -13.39
N ASP A 270 -11.30 13.82 -12.39
CA ASP A 270 -10.75 13.58 -11.04
C ASP A 270 -9.61 12.56 -11.08
N TYR A 271 -9.84 11.39 -11.66
CA TYR A 271 -8.86 10.33 -11.76
C TYR A 271 -7.56 10.77 -12.45
N LYS A 272 -7.67 11.42 -13.61
CA LYS A 272 -6.53 11.92 -14.39
C LYS A 272 -5.74 13.00 -13.66
N SER A 273 -6.37 13.74 -12.75
CA SER A 273 -5.68 14.73 -11.92
C SER A 273 -4.55 14.12 -11.07
N TYR A 274 -4.59 12.82 -10.81
CA TYR A 274 -3.54 12.02 -10.16
C TYR A 274 -2.75 11.17 -11.15
N TYR A 275 -3.44 10.43 -12.02
CA TYR A 275 -2.80 9.44 -12.89
C TYR A 275 -1.84 10.05 -13.90
N ASP A 276 -2.20 11.17 -14.52
CA ASP A 276 -1.39 11.84 -15.54
C ASP A 276 -0.14 12.56 -14.98
N ARG A 277 0.02 12.63 -13.64
CA ARG A 277 1.15 13.33 -13.00
C ARG A 277 2.49 12.62 -13.21
N ALA A 278 2.48 11.31 -13.33
CA ALA A 278 3.70 10.52 -13.51
C ALA A 278 3.46 9.29 -14.37
N ASN A 279 4.44 8.93 -15.16
CA ASN A 279 4.47 7.67 -15.90
C ASN A 279 5.91 7.20 -16.13
N ILE A 280 6.05 5.92 -16.45
CA ILE A 280 7.28 5.35 -17.00
C ILE A 280 6.99 4.79 -18.40
N SER A 281 7.96 4.78 -19.27
CA SER A 281 7.91 4.09 -20.57
C SER A 281 9.24 3.40 -20.85
N LEU A 282 9.14 2.10 -21.11
CA LEU A 282 10.29 1.24 -21.39
C LEU A 282 10.25 0.76 -22.85
N CYS A 283 11.42 0.48 -23.42
CA CYS A 283 11.49 -0.09 -24.77
C CYS A 283 10.74 -1.42 -24.85
N ASP A 284 10.03 -1.65 -25.96
CA ASP A 284 9.32 -2.91 -26.21
C ASP A 284 10.32 -4.01 -26.61
N ASN A 285 10.44 -5.04 -25.77
CA ASN A 285 11.24 -6.23 -26.02
C ASN A 285 10.39 -7.52 -26.10
N SER A 286 9.07 -7.37 -26.21
CA SER A 286 8.11 -8.48 -26.17
C SER A 286 8.04 -9.32 -27.46
N SER A 287 8.81 -8.97 -28.52
CA SER A 287 8.75 -9.61 -29.83
C SER A 287 7.35 -9.59 -30.48
N GLY A 288 6.55 -8.56 -30.18
CA GLY A 288 5.18 -8.37 -30.67
C GLY A 288 4.08 -8.91 -29.75
N ASN A 289 4.42 -9.47 -28.61
CA ASN A 289 3.44 -10.01 -27.64
C ASN A 289 2.71 -8.91 -26.86
N SER A 290 3.17 -7.65 -26.91
CA SER A 290 2.55 -6.55 -26.17
C SER A 290 1.07 -6.29 -26.56
N ALA A 291 0.61 -6.79 -27.69
CA ALA A 291 -0.78 -6.70 -28.15
C ALA A 291 -1.69 -7.85 -27.66
N LEU A 292 -1.14 -8.88 -27.02
CA LEU A 292 -1.90 -10.02 -26.50
C LEU A 292 -2.70 -9.65 -25.24
N PRO A 293 -3.73 -10.42 -24.88
CA PRO A 293 -4.41 -10.31 -23.60
C PRO A 293 -3.44 -10.36 -22.41
N THR A 294 -3.80 -9.70 -21.32
CA THR A 294 -2.94 -9.55 -20.15
C THR A 294 -2.56 -10.89 -19.52
N ASP A 295 -3.51 -11.82 -19.41
CA ASP A 295 -3.29 -13.19 -18.91
C ASP A 295 -2.37 -14.01 -19.83
N GLU A 296 -2.52 -13.89 -21.16
CA GLU A 296 -1.66 -14.54 -22.13
C GLU A 296 -0.21 -14.00 -22.05
N ARG A 297 -0.04 -12.67 -21.91
CA ARG A 297 1.28 -12.03 -21.71
C ARG A 297 1.95 -12.52 -20.43
N LEU A 298 1.19 -12.55 -19.33
CA LEU A 298 1.67 -13.03 -18.04
C LEU A 298 2.09 -14.52 -18.10
N ALA A 299 1.33 -15.36 -18.81
CA ALA A 299 1.67 -16.75 -19.05
C ALA A 299 3.00 -16.90 -19.82
N LEU A 300 3.22 -16.10 -20.87
CA LEU A 300 4.47 -16.09 -21.61
C LEU A 300 5.68 -15.66 -20.76
N VAL A 301 5.51 -14.68 -19.86
CA VAL A 301 6.56 -14.28 -18.91
C VAL A 301 6.87 -15.43 -17.94
N LYS A 302 5.87 -16.17 -17.47
CA LYS A 302 6.06 -17.39 -16.65
C LYS A 302 6.84 -18.48 -17.38
N GLU A 303 6.73 -18.52 -18.71
CA GLU A 303 7.47 -19.44 -19.59
C GLU A 303 8.88 -18.92 -19.97
N GLY A 304 9.28 -17.75 -19.48
CA GLY A 304 10.59 -17.15 -19.66
C GLY A 304 10.70 -16.11 -20.77
N SER A 305 9.60 -15.62 -21.32
CA SER A 305 9.60 -14.52 -22.28
C SER A 305 9.89 -13.17 -21.57
N HIS A 306 10.48 -12.23 -22.31
CA HIS A 306 10.66 -10.86 -21.87
C HIS A 306 9.48 -10.00 -22.32
N ASP A 307 8.99 -9.11 -21.43
CA ASP A 307 7.92 -8.17 -21.76
C ASP A 307 8.04 -6.89 -20.89
N ASN A 308 8.84 -5.93 -21.34
CA ASN A 308 9.01 -4.65 -20.65
C ASN A 308 7.70 -3.84 -20.59
N LYS A 309 6.81 -4.01 -21.60
CA LYS A 309 5.50 -3.34 -21.61
C LYS A 309 4.55 -3.90 -20.56
N LEU A 310 4.71 -5.17 -20.16
CA LEU A 310 3.98 -5.73 -19.03
C LEU A 310 4.53 -5.20 -17.69
N ILE A 311 5.85 -4.98 -17.58
CA ILE A 311 6.48 -4.34 -16.41
C ILE A 311 6.00 -2.88 -16.27
N GLU A 312 5.96 -2.13 -17.37
CA GLU A 312 5.39 -0.78 -17.43
C GLU A 312 3.91 -0.77 -16.98
N MET A 313 3.11 -1.72 -17.49
CA MET A 313 1.72 -1.89 -17.08
C MET A 313 1.61 -2.21 -15.58
N TYR A 314 2.46 -3.08 -15.03
CA TYR A 314 2.46 -3.44 -13.61
C TYR A 314 2.75 -2.21 -12.74
N HIS A 315 3.72 -1.38 -13.11
CA HIS A 315 4.02 -0.13 -12.42
C HIS A 315 2.81 0.82 -12.45
N ASN A 316 2.20 1.02 -13.63
CA ASN A 316 1.04 1.88 -13.79
C ASN A 316 -0.18 1.33 -13.05
N PHE A 317 -0.34 0.01 -13.00
CA PHE A 317 -1.41 -0.66 -12.24
C PHE A 317 -1.26 -0.45 -10.73
N GLY A 318 -0.03 -0.50 -10.17
CA GLY A 318 0.17 -0.18 -8.76
C GLY A 318 -0.20 1.27 -8.43
N ARG A 319 0.13 2.23 -9.30
CA ARG A 319 -0.34 3.62 -9.16
C ARG A 319 -1.87 3.72 -9.24
N TYR A 320 -2.48 3.02 -10.20
CA TYR A 320 -3.94 2.91 -10.30
C TYR A 320 -4.57 2.37 -9.01
N LEU A 321 -4.04 1.29 -8.46
CA LEU A 321 -4.54 0.67 -7.23
C LEU A 321 -4.47 1.63 -6.03
N LEU A 322 -3.42 2.45 -5.93
CA LEU A 322 -3.32 3.45 -4.87
C LEU A 322 -4.37 4.57 -5.06
N ILE A 323 -4.59 5.05 -6.28
CA ILE A 323 -5.62 6.05 -6.59
C ILE A 323 -7.02 5.49 -6.32
N ALA A 324 -7.25 4.21 -6.63
CA ALA A 324 -8.54 3.55 -6.41
C ALA A 324 -8.77 3.13 -4.95
N GLY A 325 -7.71 2.89 -4.17
CA GLY A 325 -7.78 2.34 -2.81
C GLY A 325 -7.53 3.33 -1.67
N SER A 326 -6.94 4.50 -1.95
CA SER A 326 -6.59 5.49 -0.92
C SER A 326 -6.85 6.90 -1.43
N ARG A 327 -7.80 7.60 -0.82
CA ARG A 327 -8.16 8.97 -1.19
C ARG A 327 -8.28 9.81 0.08
N GLU A 328 -8.16 11.11 -0.07
CA GLU A 328 -8.33 12.04 1.06
C GLU A 328 -9.63 11.76 1.82
N LYS A 329 -9.56 11.68 3.14
CA LYS A 329 -10.68 11.37 4.08
C LYS A 329 -11.23 9.94 4.03
N THR A 330 -10.58 9.01 3.32
CA THR A 330 -10.88 7.58 3.42
C THR A 330 -10.06 6.92 4.54
N LEU A 331 -10.30 5.64 4.81
CA LEU A 331 -9.38 4.83 5.61
C LEU A 331 -8.15 4.46 4.77
N PRO A 332 -7.01 4.13 5.40
CA PRO A 332 -5.87 3.66 4.64
C PRO A 332 -6.15 2.31 3.99
N THR A 333 -5.37 1.96 2.97
CA THR A 333 -5.41 0.61 2.38
C THR A 333 -5.03 -0.43 3.42
N ASN A 334 -5.90 -1.43 3.59
CA ASN A 334 -5.63 -2.58 4.44
C ASN A 334 -4.79 -3.65 3.70
N LEU A 335 -4.65 -4.85 4.26
CA LEU A 335 -3.85 -5.94 3.67
C LEU A 335 -4.30 -6.35 2.25
N GLN A 336 -5.55 -6.08 1.87
CA GLN A 336 -6.11 -6.30 0.53
C GLN A 336 -6.57 -4.99 -0.13
N GLY A 337 -6.03 -3.86 0.26
CA GLY A 337 -6.45 -2.54 -0.21
C GLY A 337 -7.83 -2.17 0.33
N ILE A 338 -8.84 -2.21 -0.53
CA ILE A 338 -10.25 -2.10 -0.18
C ILE A 338 -11.06 -3.30 -0.72
N TRP A 339 -10.40 -4.28 -1.37
CA TRP A 339 -11.04 -5.42 -2.04
C TRP A 339 -10.90 -6.69 -1.20
N ASN A 340 -12.03 -7.23 -0.76
CA ASN A 340 -12.11 -8.46 0.01
C ASN A 340 -13.45 -9.16 -0.24
N LYS A 341 -13.43 -10.46 -0.54
CA LYS A 341 -14.63 -11.27 -0.78
C LYS A 341 -15.09 -12.06 0.44
N ASP A 342 -14.21 -12.25 1.43
CA ASP A 342 -14.40 -13.22 2.51
C ASP A 342 -14.91 -12.54 3.78
N MET A 343 -15.89 -13.15 4.46
CA MET A 343 -16.36 -12.72 5.78
C MET A 343 -15.26 -12.87 6.86
N TRP A 344 -14.38 -13.85 6.69
CA TRP A 344 -13.23 -14.13 7.55
C TRP A 344 -11.98 -14.20 6.68
N PRO A 345 -11.48 -13.06 6.21
CA PRO A 345 -10.33 -13.04 5.33
C PRO A 345 -9.05 -13.48 6.04
N ALA A 346 -8.08 -13.93 5.27
CA ALA A 346 -6.77 -14.25 5.77
C ALA A 346 -6.19 -13.08 6.59
N TRP A 347 -5.64 -13.38 7.76
CA TRP A 347 -5.13 -12.40 8.74
C TRP A 347 -6.14 -11.31 9.14
N GLY A 348 -7.43 -11.52 8.86
CA GLY A 348 -8.51 -10.58 9.12
C GLY A 348 -8.48 -9.34 8.23
N CYS A 349 -7.64 -9.30 7.22
CA CYS A 349 -7.48 -8.16 6.30
C CYS A 349 -7.31 -6.83 7.07
N LYS A 350 -6.46 -6.84 8.11
CA LYS A 350 -6.22 -5.70 9.00
C LYS A 350 -5.14 -4.77 8.44
N PHE A 351 -4.86 -3.71 9.16
CA PHE A 351 -3.66 -2.90 8.93
C PHE A 351 -2.49 -3.59 9.66
N THR A 352 -1.76 -4.43 8.93
CA THR A 352 -0.56 -5.10 9.45
C THR A 352 0.62 -4.16 9.28
N ILE A 353 1.21 -3.75 10.40
CA ILE A 353 2.20 -2.67 10.50
C ILE A 353 3.59 -3.13 10.95
N ASN A 354 3.95 -4.34 10.53
CA ASN A 354 5.34 -4.82 10.63
C ASN A 354 6.04 -4.88 9.25
N ILE A 355 5.36 -4.50 8.18
CA ILE A 355 5.82 -4.30 6.81
C ILE A 355 4.70 -3.90 5.83
N ASN A 356 3.51 -4.53 5.91
CA ASN A 356 2.52 -4.53 4.82
C ASN A 356 1.90 -3.16 4.59
N THR A 357 1.37 -2.52 5.63
CA THR A 357 0.75 -1.18 5.52
C THR A 357 1.78 -0.13 5.14
N GLU A 358 3.00 -0.23 5.66
CA GLU A 358 4.11 0.64 5.27
C GLU A 358 4.42 0.50 3.79
N MET A 359 4.53 -0.73 3.29
CA MET A 359 4.79 -1.03 1.88
C MET A 359 3.66 -0.52 0.96
N ASN A 360 2.41 -0.51 1.43
CA ASN A 360 1.28 0.02 0.68
C ASN A 360 1.49 1.49 0.27
N TYR A 361 2.30 2.24 1.00
CA TYR A 361 2.53 3.66 0.76
C TYR A 361 3.94 3.99 0.25
N TRP A 362 4.82 3.02 0.02
CA TRP A 362 6.17 3.28 -0.48
C TRP A 362 6.20 3.97 -1.85
N CYS A 363 5.18 3.75 -2.68
CA CYS A 363 5.08 4.41 -3.98
C CYS A 363 4.31 5.75 -3.95
N ALA A 364 3.76 6.18 -2.80
CA ALA A 364 2.93 7.37 -2.75
C ALA A 364 3.72 8.66 -3.09
N GLU A 365 4.85 8.86 -2.44
CA GLU A 365 5.63 10.08 -2.60
C GLU A 365 6.42 10.12 -3.91
N ASN A 366 7.20 9.08 -4.19
CA ASN A 366 8.07 9.03 -5.35
C ASN A 366 7.31 8.93 -6.69
N CYS A 367 6.06 8.40 -6.68
CA CYS A 367 5.17 8.36 -7.84
C CYS A 367 4.21 9.55 -7.96
N ASN A 368 4.45 10.65 -7.23
CA ASN A 368 3.70 11.92 -7.32
C ASN A 368 2.23 11.80 -6.90
N LEU A 369 1.98 11.07 -5.80
CA LEU A 369 0.66 10.78 -5.24
C LEU A 369 0.61 11.12 -3.74
N SER A 370 1.32 12.17 -3.30
CA SER A 370 1.51 12.54 -1.88
C SER A 370 0.20 12.72 -1.11
N GLU A 371 -0.85 13.25 -1.75
CA GLU A 371 -2.16 13.45 -1.11
C GLU A 371 -2.84 12.12 -0.75
N LEU A 372 -2.50 11.05 -1.47
CA LEU A 372 -3.02 9.70 -1.22
C LEU A 372 -2.33 9.02 -0.03
N HIS A 373 -1.27 9.62 0.52
CA HIS A 373 -0.62 9.19 1.75
C HIS A 373 -1.37 9.64 3.02
N MET A 374 -2.18 10.69 2.89
CA MET A 374 -2.88 11.29 4.04
C MET A 374 -3.78 10.34 4.82
N PRO A 375 -4.52 9.38 4.21
CA PRO A 375 -5.30 8.42 4.99
C PRO A 375 -4.48 7.61 6.01
N LEU A 376 -3.24 7.23 5.67
CA LEU A 376 -2.34 6.57 6.63
C LEU A 376 -1.92 7.53 7.73
N ILE A 377 -1.55 8.76 7.39
CA ILE A 377 -1.12 9.80 8.35
C ILE A 377 -2.26 10.13 9.34
N ASP A 378 -3.49 10.24 8.86
CA ASP A 378 -4.67 10.44 9.71
C ASP A 378 -4.94 9.23 10.62
N HIS A 379 -4.68 8.03 10.13
CA HIS A 379 -4.81 6.82 10.95
C HIS A 379 -3.74 6.76 12.06
N ILE A 380 -2.51 7.22 11.80
CA ILE A 380 -1.46 7.32 12.83
C ILE A 380 -1.92 8.23 13.97
N GLU A 381 -2.54 9.37 13.67
CA GLU A 381 -3.14 10.25 14.69
C GLU A 381 -4.21 9.53 15.52
N LYS A 382 -5.00 8.68 14.88
CA LYS A 382 -6.04 7.88 15.54
C LYS A 382 -5.49 6.83 16.49
N LEU A 383 -4.28 6.31 16.26
CA LEU A 383 -3.61 5.37 17.15
C LEU A 383 -3.22 5.99 18.50
N ARG A 384 -2.90 7.29 18.54
CA ARG A 384 -2.30 7.94 19.72
C ARG A 384 -3.08 7.78 21.01
N PRO A 385 -4.42 8.03 21.07
CA PRO A 385 -5.19 7.90 22.31
C PRO A 385 -5.13 6.48 22.91
N ASN A 386 -5.26 5.45 22.07
CA ASN A 386 -5.19 4.06 22.50
C ASN A 386 -3.74 3.66 22.80
N GLY A 387 -2.80 4.08 21.96
CA GLY A 387 -1.37 3.83 22.13
C GLY A 387 -0.79 4.40 23.43
N ARG A 388 -1.27 5.58 23.89
CA ARG A 388 -0.92 6.14 25.20
C ARG A 388 -1.41 5.24 26.35
N LYS A 389 -2.61 4.65 26.23
CA LYS A 389 -3.10 3.70 27.21
C LYS A 389 -2.26 2.43 27.21
N THR A 390 -1.96 1.88 26.03
CA THR A 390 -1.13 0.69 25.89
C THR A 390 0.28 0.91 26.46
N ALA A 391 0.93 2.04 26.16
CA ALA A 391 2.23 2.42 26.69
C ALA A 391 2.23 2.44 28.22
N ARG A 392 1.22 3.09 28.82
CA ARG A 392 1.08 3.20 30.26
C ARG A 392 0.70 1.86 30.93
N ASP A 393 -0.32 1.18 30.42
CA ASP A 393 -0.96 0.05 31.09
C ASP A 393 -0.14 -1.24 30.93
N MET A 394 0.58 -1.42 29.82
CA MET A 394 1.39 -2.61 29.56
C MET A 394 2.89 -2.42 29.86
N TYR A 395 3.41 -1.19 29.76
CA TYR A 395 4.86 -0.92 29.87
C TYR A 395 5.23 0.12 30.92
N GLY A 396 4.27 0.87 31.46
CA GLY A 396 4.53 1.95 32.42
C GLY A 396 5.27 3.16 31.80
N CYS A 397 5.18 3.32 30.49
CA CYS A 397 5.87 4.35 29.70
C CYS A 397 4.94 5.51 29.34
N ARG A 398 5.52 6.69 29.10
CA ARG A 398 4.87 7.83 28.45
C ARG A 398 4.74 7.57 26.94
N GLY A 399 4.31 8.60 26.21
CA GLY A 399 4.16 8.54 24.76
C GLY A 399 3.10 7.54 24.31
N PHE A 400 3.24 6.97 23.12
CA PHE A 400 2.34 5.95 22.58
C PHE A 400 3.07 4.83 21.86
N VAL A 401 2.48 3.63 21.88
CA VAL A 401 3.00 2.42 21.24
C VAL A 401 1.89 1.72 20.46
N CYS A 402 2.23 1.08 19.37
CA CYS A 402 1.38 0.14 18.65
C CYS A 402 2.20 -1.11 18.30
N HIS A 403 1.57 -2.29 18.38
CA HIS A 403 2.19 -3.55 17.99
C HIS A 403 1.99 -3.82 16.49
N HIS A 404 2.24 -5.06 16.03
CA HIS A 404 2.32 -5.41 14.61
C HIS A 404 1.02 -5.29 13.80
N ASN A 405 -0.13 -5.08 14.43
CA ASN A 405 -1.45 -4.94 13.79
C ASN A 405 -2.30 -3.86 14.45
N THR A 406 -3.16 -3.24 13.65
CA THR A 406 -4.21 -2.34 14.14
C THR A 406 -5.49 -2.50 13.33
N ASP A 407 -6.58 -1.88 13.79
CA ASP A 407 -7.89 -1.87 13.13
C ASP A 407 -8.43 -0.43 12.97
N ILE A 408 -9.63 -0.28 12.43
CA ILE A 408 -10.22 1.05 12.17
C ILE A 408 -10.52 1.85 13.44
N TRP A 409 -10.54 1.23 14.63
CA TRP A 409 -10.69 1.92 15.91
C TRP A 409 -9.35 2.33 16.52
N GLY A 410 -8.23 1.98 15.85
CA GLY A 410 -6.89 2.28 16.33
C GLY A 410 -6.50 1.43 17.53
N ASP A 411 -6.83 0.14 17.54
CA ASP A 411 -6.35 -0.81 18.53
C ASP A 411 -4.84 -0.95 18.45
N THR A 412 -4.15 -0.91 19.58
CA THR A 412 -2.68 -0.90 19.65
C THR A 412 -2.09 -2.05 20.47
N ALA A 413 -2.93 -2.87 21.13
CA ALA A 413 -2.49 -4.02 21.90
C ALA A 413 -2.03 -5.18 20.97
N PRO A 414 -1.12 -6.06 21.43
CA PRO A 414 -0.69 -7.22 20.64
C PRO A 414 -1.87 -8.06 20.15
N GLN A 415 -1.86 -8.41 18.87
CA GLN A 415 -2.88 -9.22 18.21
C GLN A 415 -2.42 -10.68 18.17
N ASP A 416 -3.31 -11.63 18.47
CA ASP A 416 -3.15 -13.07 18.56
C ASP A 416 -2.11 -13.60 19.57
N LEU A 417 -1.75 -14.89 19.46
CA LEU A 417 -0.87 -15.60 20.40
C LEU A 417 0.47 -16.01 19.76
N TRP A 418 0.72 -15.64 18.52
CA TRP A 418 1.92 -16.03 17.79
C TRP A 418 3.09 -15.07 18.05
N ILE A 419 3.89 -15.35 19.06
CA ILE A 419 4.96 -14.49 19.59
C ILE A 419 5.86 -13.89 18.51
N PRO A 420 6.37 -14.64 17.49
CA PRO A 420 7.30 -14.10 16.49
C PRO A 420 6.79 -12.87 15.73
N GLY A 421 5.47 -12.75 15.56
CA GLY A 421 4.85 -11.58 14.90
C GLY A 421 4.32 -10.56 15.89
N THR A 422 3.73 -11.00 17.00
CA THR A 422 2.86 -10.16 17.84
C THR A 422 3.59 -9.29 18.85
N GLN A 423 4.69 -9.76 19.43
CA GLN A 423 5.38 -9.11 20.55
C GLN A 423 6.41 -8.07 20.09
N TRP A 424 6.03 -7.26 19.13
CA TRP A 424 6.87 -6.26 18.48
C TRP A 424 6.32 -4.84 18.73
N PRO A 425 6.94 -4.05 19.63
CA PRO A 425 6.42 -2.74 20.05
C PRO A 425 6.85 -1.58 19.12
N MET A 426 7.11 -1.85 17.85
CA MET A 426 7.71 -0.88 16.92
C MET A 426 6.75 -0.32 15.89
N GLY A 427 5.51 -0.84 15.79
CA GLY A 427 4.56 -0.47 14.72
C GLY A 427 4.28 1.03 14.67
N ALA A 428 4.02 1.67 15.81
CA ALA A 428 3.84 3.13 15.86
C ALA A 428 5.09 3.91 15.41
N ALA A 429 6.29 3.43 15.79
CA ALA A 429 7.54 4.08 15.40
C ALA A 429 7.77 4.04 13.90
N TRP A 430 7.58 2.87 13.28
CA TRP A 430 7.73 2.75 11.83
C TRP A 430 6.70 3.58 11.07
N LEU A 431 5.42 3.51 11.47
CA LEU A 431 4.38 4.36 10.88
C LEU A 431 4.70 5.85 10.98
N CYS A 432 5.26 6.32 12.10
CA CYS A 432 5.66 7.73 12.26
C CYS A 432 6.71 8.18 11.24
N LEU A 433 7.53 7.26 10.70
CA LEU A 433 8.49 7.60 9.65
C LEU A 433 7.79 8.01 8.33
N HIS A 434 6.54 7.58 8.09
CA HIS A 434 5.73 8.03 6.96
C HIS A 434 5.38 9.54 7.06
N ILE A 435 5.19 10.06 8.27
CA ILE A 435 5.01 11.51 8.49
C ILE A 435 6.28 12.26 8.08
N TRP A 436 7.44 11.75 8.49
CA TRP A 436 8.72 12.34 8.15
C TRP A 436 9.01 12.25 6.65
N GLU A 437 8.77 11.09 6.04
CA GLU A 437 8.94 10.87 4.60
C GLU A 437 8.05 11.81 3.77
N HIS A 438 6.77 11.95 4.13
CA HIS A 438 5.88 12.92 3.49
C HIS A 438 6.47 14.33 3.55
N TYR A 439 6.93 14.77 4.73
CA TYR A 439 7.59 16.08 4.86
C TYR A 439 8.84 16.19 3.97
N LEU A 440 9.67 15.16 3.87
CA LEU A 440 10.87 15.20 3.03
C LEU A 440 10.56 15.45 1.55
N TYR A 441 9.43 14.97 1.06
CA TYR A 441 8.99 15.19 -0.33
C TYR A 441 8.24 16.50 -0.52
N VAL A 442 7.33 16.86 0.36
CA VAL A 442 6.47 18.05 0.17
C VAL A 442 7.08 19.34 0.74
N GLN A 443 7.98 19.26 1.73
CA GLN A 443 8.65 20.35 2.43
C GLN A 443 7.67 21.34 3.10
N ASP A 444 6.46 20.89 3.47
CA ASP A 444 5.45 21.70 4.13
C ASP A 444 5.75 21.82 5.63
N ARG A 445 6.15 23.03 6.04
CA ARG A 445 6.47 23.34 7.44
C ARG A 445 5.23 23.38 8.34
N GLU A 446 4.08 23.73 7.80
CA GLU A 446 2.82 23.77 8.56
C GLU A 446 2.37 22.33 8.89
N PHE A 447 2.36 21.46 7.90
CA PHE A 447 2.15 20.01 8.09
C PHE A 447 3.11 19.44 9.15
N LEU A 448 4.39 19.72 9.03
CA LEU A 448 5.39 19.22 10.01
C LEU A 448 5.10 19.74 11.43
N SER A 449 4.66 21.00 11.55
CA SER A 449 4.29 21.60 12.83
C SER A 449 3.07 20.92 13.46
N GLU A 450 2.06 20.60 12.64
CA GLU A 450 0.85 19.90 13.10
C GLU A 450 1.14 18.46 13.56
N LYS A 451 2.06 17.78 12.88
CA LYS A 451 2.39 16.37 13.14
C LYS A 451 3.56 16.15 14.09
N TYR A 452 4.26 17.21 14.51
CA TYR A 452 5.44 17.13 15.37
C TYR A 452 5.18 16.42 16.70
N ASP A 453 4.06 16.68 17.36
CA ASP A 453 3.72 16.04 18.62
C ASP A 453 3.54 14.51 18.47
N THR A 454 3.13 14.04 17.33
CA THR A 454 2.98 12.60 17.03
C THR A 454 4.35 11.93 16.96
N LEU A 455 5.29 12.51 16.23
CA LEU A 455 6.68 12.06 16.19
C LEU A 455 7.32 12.07 17.57
N LYS A 456 7.12 13.16 18.32
CA LYS A 456 7.64 13.34 19.67
C LYS A 456 7.13 12.29 20.65
N GLU A 457 5.81 12.03 20.67
CA GLU A 457 5.22 11.05 21.57
C GLU A 457 5.66 9.61 21.25
N ALA A 458 5.83 9.27 19.97
CA ALA A 458 6.42 7.97 19.61
C ALA A 458 7.85 7.85 20.16
N ALA A 459 8.66 8.91 20.08
CA ALA A 459 10.01 8.94 20.64
C ALA A 459 10.02 8.91 22.19
N GLU A 460 9.04 9.55 22.86
CA GLU A 460 8.92 9.52 24.33
C GLU A 460 8.72 8.10 24.85
N PHE A 461 7.96 7.25 24.13
CA PHE A 461 7.81 5.85 24.51
C PHE A 461 9.16 5.14 24.59
N PHE A 462 10.01 5.31 23.59
CA PHE A 462 11.32 4.65 23.57
C PHE A 462 12.31 5.23 24.57
N LEU A 463 12.24 6.53 24.87
CA LEU A 463 13.07 7.10 25.92
C LEU A 463 12.78 6.48 27.30
N ASP A 464 11.56 5.99 27.52
CA ASP A 464 11.15 5.31 28.76
C ASP A 464 11.30 3.77 28.66
N PHE A 465 11.14 3.16 27.49
CA PHE A 465 11.11 1.71 27.28
C PHE A 465 12.52 1.09 27.14
N LEU A 466 13.47 1.82 26.54
CA LEU A 466 14.83 1.35 26.30
C LEU A 466 15.55 1.07 27.62
N ILE A 467 16.32 0.00 27.63
CA ILE A 467 17.18 -0.40 28.77
C ILE A 467 18.63 -0.58 28.30
N GLU A 468 19.56 -0.55 29.25
CA GLU A 468 20.97 -0.81 28.93
C GLU A 468 21.25 -2.31 28.81
N ASP A 469 21.93 -2.69 27.71
CA ASP A 469 22.47 -4.03 27.55
C ASP A 469 23.81 -4.21 28.31
N LYS A 470 24.37 -5.43 28.26
CA LYS A 470 25.65 -5.74 28.89
C LYS A 470 26.85 -4.90 28.36
N LYS A 471 26.69 -4.24 27.19
CA LYS A 471 27.69 -3.40 26.56
C LYS A 471 27.45 -1.90 26.82
N GLY A 472 26.41 -1.53 27.59
CA GLY A 472 26.00 -0.14 27.88
C GLY A 472 25.26 0.55 26.74
N ARG A 473 24.77 -0.20 25.76
CA ARG A 473 23.96 0.31 24.66
C ARG A 473 22.47 0.33 25.05
N LEU A 474 21.68 1.21 24.45
CA LEU A 474 20.24 1.26 24.66
C LEU A 474 19.54 0.32 23.69
N VAL A 475 18.75 -0.60 24.22
CA VAL A 475 18.07 -1.66 23.45
C VAL A 475 16.62 -1.85 23.92
N THR A 476 15.76 -2.34 23.02
CA THR A 476 14.41 -2.78 23.35
C THR A 476 14.44 -4.11 24.09
N CYS A 477 13.57 -4.28 25.08
CA CYS A 477 13.40 -5.55 25.80
C CYS A 477 12.07 -5.57 26.58
N PRO A 478 11.17 -6.55 26.32
CA PRO A 478 11.22 -7.58 25.30
C PRO A 478 10.89 -7.05 23.89
N SER A 479 11.38 -7.74 22.86
CA SER A 479 10.96 -7.53 21.46
C SER A 479 11.20 -8.79 20.62
N VAL A 480 10.86 -8.76 19.34
CA VAL A 480 11.13 -9.83 18.37
C VAL A 480 11.75 -9.23 17.10
N SER A 481 12.49 -10.02 16.31
CA SER A 481 12.74 -9.68 14.91
C SER A 481 11.62 -10.26 14.07
N PRO A 482 10.70 -9.46 13.52
CA PRO A 482 9.59 -9.98 12.74
C PRO A 482 10.08 -10.79 11.54
N GLU A 483 9.62 -11.97 11.30
CA GLU A 483 8.82 -12.85 12.17
C GLU A 483 9.61 -14.15 12.39
N ASN A 484 10.96 -14.01 12.52
CA ASN A 484 11.93 -15.10 12.49
C ASN A 484 12.21 -15.65 13.92
N THR A 485 12.78 -16.84 13.95
CA THR A 485 13.17 -17.55 15.17
C THR A 485 14.67 -17.86 15.11
N TYR A 486 15.39 -17.64 16.20
CA TYR A 486 16.82 -17.90 16.30
C TYR A 486 17.15 -19.19 17.03
N LEU A 487 18.40 -19.65 16.84
CA LEU A 487 18.99 -20.75 17.56
C LEU A 487 20.12 -20.21 18.46
N THR A 488 20.02 -20.48 19.76
CA THR A 488 21.12 -20.19 20.69
C THR A 488 22.29 -21.15 20.51
N ALA A 489 23.44 -20.81 21.06
CA ALA A 489 24.62 -21.71 21.06
C ALA A 489 24.35 -23.07 21.76
N SER A 490 23.36 -23.14 22.68
CA SER A 490 22.90 -24.38 23.31
C SER A 490 21.93 -25.20 22.46
N GLY A 491 21.51 -24.68 21.27
CA GLY A 491 20.52 -25.30 20.39
C GLY A 491 19.07 -25.04 20.78
N SER A 492 18.79 -24.17 21.75
CA SER A 492 17.46 -23.75 22.12
C SER A 492 16.92 -22.76 21.08
N LYS A 493 15.62 -22.88 20.74
CA LYS A 493 14.92 -21.94 19.88
C LYS A 493 14.35 -20.78 20.68
N GLY A 494 14.32 -19.58 20.10
CA GLY A 494 13.68 -18.41 20.69
C GLY A 494 13.23 -17.41 19.63
N SER A 495 12.14 -16.73 19.90
CA SER A 495 11.66 -15.63 19.09
C SER A 495 11.78 -14.31 19.84
N ILE A 496 11.38 -14.32 21.14
CA ILE A 496 11.51 -13.15 21.99
C ILE A 496 13.00 -12.88 22.30
N CYS A 497 13.41 -11.63 22.19
CA CYS A 497 14.84 -11.27 22.30
C CYS A 497 15.07 -9.90 22.96
N ILE A 498 16.32 -9.56 23.08
CA ILE A 498 16.83 -8.24 23.52
C ILE A 498 17.43 -7.58 22.29
N GLY A 499 16.97 -6.38 21.94
CA GLY A 499 17.57 -5.50 20.94
C GLY A 499 17.79 -6.12 19.56
N PRO A 500 16.75 -6.61 18.86
CA PRO A 500 16.91 -7.01 17.47
C PRO A 500 17.32 -5.80 16.62
N SER A 501 18.09 -6.04 15.56
CA SER A 501 18.73 -4.95 14.83
C SER A 501 17.75 -4.00 14.16
N MET A 502 16.62 -4.50 13.67
CA MET A 502 15.56 -3.69 13.08
C MET A 502 15.01 -2.63 14.04
N ASP A 503 14.84 -2.98 15.31
CA ASP A 503 14.34 -2.05 16.33
C ASP A 503 15.28 -0.85 16.48
N SER A 504 16.58 -1.11 16.62
CA SER A 504 17.59 -0.05 16.72
C SER A 504 17.62 0.84 15.49
N GLN A 505 17.43 0.26 14.30
CA GLN A 505 17.40 0.98 13.03
C GLN A 505 16.17 1.91 12.95
N ILE A 506 14.98 1.41 13.30
CA ILE A 506 13.74 2.21 13.31
C ILE A 506 13.81 3.33 14.34
N ILE A 507 14.31 3.05 15.55
CA ILE A 507 14.44 4.06 16.61
C ILE A 507 15.47 5.11 16.21
N TYR A 508 16.57 4.72 15.56
CA TYR A 508 17.57 5.65 15.04
C TYR A 508 16.96 6.66 14.06
N GLU A 509 16.14 6.17 13.10
CA GLU A 509 15.43 7.01 12.14
C GLU A 509 14.40 7.91 12.84
N LEU A 510 13.61 7.37 13.76
CA LEU A 510 12.62 8.14 14.51
C LEU A 510 13.27 9.28 15.32
N PHE A 511 14.36 8.97 16.05
CA PHE A 511 15.05 9.98 16.83
C PHE A 511 15.72 11.04 15.94
N THR A 512 16.23 10.64 14.78
CA THR A 512 16.78 11.55 13.77
C THR A 512 15.66 12.46 13.21
N ALA A 513 14.52 11.89 12.81
CA ALA A 513 13.37 12.64 12.32
C ALA A 513 12.85 13.67 13.33
N VAL A 514 12.71 13.26 14.60
CA VAL A 514 12.31 14.18 15.69
C VAL A 514 13.34 15.29 15.91
N ALA A 515 14.62 14.98 15.89
CA ALA A 515 15.67 15.96 16.08
C ALA A 515 15.72 16.99 14.94
N GLU A 516 15.62 16.55 13.69
CA GLU A 516 15.59 17.42 12.52
C GLU A 516 14.28 18.24 12.46
N ALA A 517 13.12 17.64 12.73
CA ALA A 517 11.85 18.35 12.82
C ALA A 517 11.89 19.46 13.89
N SER A 518 12.40 19.14 15.09
CA SER A 518 12.60 20.11 16.16
C SER A 518 13.51 21.29 15.76
N LYS A 519 14.54 21.00 14.97
CA LYS A 519 15.47 22.01 14.44
C LYS A 519 14.80 22.90 13.39
N ILE A 520 14.07 22.29 12.44
CA ILE A 520 13.33 23.00 11.38
C ILE A 520 12.25 23.91 11.98
N LEU A 521 11.54 23.41 12.99
CA LEU A 521 10.48 24.15 13.69
C LEU A 521 10.98 25.12 14.75
N GLU A 522 12.28 25.06 15.08
CA GLU A 522 12.93 25.87 16.12
C GLU A 522 12.29 25.69 17.51
N THR A 523 11.86 24.46 17.83
CA THR A 523 11.18 24.10 19.06
C THR A 523 11.90 22.99 19.84
N ASP A 524 11.54 22.79 21.11
CA ASP A 524 11.92 21.63 21.94
C ASP A 524 13.43 21.30 22.00
N GLY A 525 14.32 22.30 22.01
CA GLY A 525 15.77 22.07 22.02
C GLY A 525 16.26 21.14 23.13
N GLY A 526 15.60 21.14 24.30
CA GLY A 526 15.89 20.24 25.41
C GLY A 526 15.50 18.78 25.11
N PHE A 527 14.36 18.56 24.44
CA PHE A 527 13.95 17.24 24.01
C PHE A 527 14.84 16.70 22.89
N ARG A 528 15.14 17.56 21.89
CA ARG A 528 16.10 17.24 20.81
C ARG A 528 17.44 16.73 21.37
N LYS A 529 17.99 17.37 22.41
CA LYS A 529 19.21 16.91 23.03
C LYS A 529 19.10 15.50 23.61
N LYS A 530 17.98 15.22 24.32
CA LYS A 530 17.73 13.88 24.92
C LYS A 530 17.63 12.79 23.87
N VAL A 531 16.89 13.01 22.77
CA VAL A 531 16.75 11.98 21.71
C VAL A 531 18.07 11.74 20.99
N LEU A 532 18.88 12.78 20.76
CA LEU A 532 20.21 12.62 20.17
C LEU A 532 21.18 11.85 21.08
N GLU A 533 21.20 12.15 22.38
CA GLU A 533 22.00 11.42 23.37
C GLU A 533 21.58 9.94 23.44
N ALA A 534 20.28 9.64 23.36
CA ALA A 534 19.80 8.26 23.33
C ALA A 534 20.11 7.57 21.99
N ARG A 535 19.94 8.26 20.86
CA ARG A 535 20.26 7.77 19.52
C ARG A 535 21.72 7.32 19.40
N ASP A 536 22.63 8.12 19.90
CA ASP A 536 24.09 7.85 19.82
C ASP A 536 24.51 6.63 20.68
N ARG A 537 23.60 6.11 21.50
CA ARG A 537 23.79 4.89 22.31
C ARG A 537 23.10 3.66 21.73
N LEU A 538 22.36 3.77 20.63
CA LEU A 538 21.74 2.63 19.95
C LEU A 538 22.79 1.75 19.28
N PRO A 539 22.61 0.42 19.19
CA PRO A 539 23.45 -0.45 18.38
C PRO A 539 23.41 -0.04 16.90
N ALA A 540 24.55 0.12 16.28
CA ALA A 540 24.68 0.24 14.83
C ALA A 540 24.52 -1.15 14.17
N PRO A 541 24.21 -1.24 12.86
CA PRO A 541 24.25 -2.50 12.12
C PRO A 541 25.62 -3.17 12.24
N GLU A 542 25.67 -4.44 12.63
CA GLU A 542 26.89 -5.24 12.80
C GLU A 542 26.95 -6.34 11.72
N ILE A 543 28.20 -6.74 11.33
CA ILE A 543 28.43 -7.80 10.35
C ILE A 543 28.70 -9.10 11.09
N GLY A 544 27.93 -10.14 10.75
CA GLY A 544 28.00 -11.46 11.38
C GLY A 544 28.99 -12.42 10.70
N LYS A 545 29.03 -13.65 11.22
CA LYS A 545 29.98 -14.71 10.83
C LYS A 545 29.89 -15.17 9.37
N TYR A 546 28.76 -14.94 8.70
CA TYR A 546 28.56 -15.24 7.27
C TYR A 546 28.82 -14.03 6.37
N GLY A 547 29.26 -12.90 6.94
CA GLY A 547 29.40 -11.63 6.24
C GLY A 547 28.07 -10.88 6.04
N GLN A 548 26.99 -11.36 6.63
CA GLN A 548 25.65 -10.78 6.59
C GLN A 548 25.48 -9.66 7.63
N ILE A 549 24.45 -8.82 7.48
CA ILE A 549 24.00 -7.95 8.57
C ILE A 549 23.32 -8.83 9.65
N MET A 550 23.75 -8.68 10.90
CA MET A 550 23.18 -9.42 12.03
C MET A 550 21.73 -9.04 12.25
N GLU A 551 20.88 -10.05 12.45
CA GLU A 551 19.44 -9.87 12.72
C GLU A 551 19.14 -9.63 14.22
N TRP A 552 19.96 -10.20 15.10
CA TRP A 552 19.83 -10.10 16.55
C TRP A 552 21.10 -9.49 17.18
N ALA A 553 21.01 -9.14 18.46
CA ALA A 553 22.13 -8.54 19.20
C ALA A 553 23.35 -9.47 19.33
N GLU A 554 23.14 -10.79 19.19
CA GLU A 554 24.18 -11.81 19.11
C GLU A 554 24.09 -12.53 17.75
N ASP A 555 25.21 -13.03 17.25
CA ASP A 555 25.32 -13.69 15.92
C ASP A 555 24.74 -15.11 15.95
N TYR A 556 23.41 -15.19 16.19
CA TYR A 556 22.67 -16.45 16.19
C TYR A 556 22.47 -17.00 14.77
N ASP A 557 22.24 -18.30 14.68
CA ASP A 557 21.73 -18.92 13.47
C ASP A 557 20.20 -18.79 13.41
N GLU A 558 19.67 -18.68 12.21
CA GLU A 558 18.24 -18.67 11.98
C GLU A 558 17.65 -20.08 11.95
N VAL A 559 16.47 -20.28 12.53
CA VAL A 559 15.71 -21.52 12.36
C VAL A 559 15.30 -21.69 10.89
N GLU A 560 14.99 -20.57 10.22
CA GLU A 560 14.63 -20.49 8.81
C GLU A 560 15.53 -19.48 8.08
N PRO A 561 16.69 -19.93 7.55
CA PRO A 561 17.62 -19.03 6.84
C PRO A 561 17.03 -18.36 5.60
N GLY A 562 16.00 -18.96 4.99
CA GLY A 562 15.24 -18.42 3.86
C GLY A 562 13.95 -17.70 4.27
N HIS A 563 13.84 -17.23 5.50
CA HIS A 563 12.63 -16.56 5.98
C HIS A 563 12.23 -15.37 5.07
N ARG A 564 10.91 -15.20 4.87
CA ARG A 564 10.35 -14.16 3.99
C ARG A 564 10.61 -12.72 4.48
N HIS A 565 10.63 -12.50 5.81
CA HIS A 565 11.07 -11.23 6.38
C HIS A 565 12.59 -11.10 6.34
N ILE A 566 13.06 -9.89 6.00
CA ILE A 566 14.49 -9.52 5.99
C ILE A 566 14.65 -8.28 6.88
N SER A 567 14.17 -8.40 8.12
CA SER A 567 14.01 -7.28 9.07
C SER A 567 15.29 -6.49 9.31
N GLN A 568 16.45 -7.17 9.36
CA GLN A 568 17.74 -6.53 9.53
C GLN A 568 18.18 -5.62 8.37
N LEU A 569 17.50 -5.68 7.23
CA LEU A 569 17.74 -4.82 6.07
C LEU A 569 16.80 -3.61 5.98
N PHE A 570 16.02 -3.33 7.02
CA PHE A 570 15.33 -2.04 7.14
C PHE A 570 16.28 -0.85 6.95
N ALA A 571 17.52 -0.97 7.48
CA ALA A 571 18.57 0.02 7.34
C ALA A 571 19.00 0.33 5.89
N LEU A 572 18.77 -0.61 4.94
CA LEU A 572 19.03 -0.42 3.51
C LEU A 572 17.82 0.16 2.80
N TYR A 573 16.63 -0.38 3.08
CA TYR A 573 15.36 0.10 2.58
C TYR A 573 14.21 -0.30 3.53
N PRO A 574 13.31 0.62 3.93
CA PRO A 574 13.13 1.99 3.39
C PRO A 574 14.10 3.06 3.95
N ALA A 575 14.85 2.77 5.02
CA ALA A 575 15.86 3.72 5.54
C ALA A 575 17.03 3.91 4.56
N ASP A 576 17.90 4.84 4.89
CA ASP A 576 19.15 5.12 4.17
C ASP A 576 20.37 5.16 5.11
N ILE A 577 20.34 4.32 6.18
CA ILE A 577 21.45 4.07 7.10
C ILE A 577 22.57 3.30 6.38
N ILE A 578 22.18 2.31 5.55
CA ILE A 578 23.08 1.54 4.69
C ILE A 578 22.95 2.06 3.27
N THR A 579 24.06 2.58 2.70
CA THR A 579 24.08 3.05 1.31
C THR A 579 25.36 2.61 0.62
N MET A 580 25.32 2.46 -0.70
CA MET A 580 26.49 2.15 -1.53
C MET A 580 27.58 3.22 -1.43
N ARG A 581 27.20 4.49 -1.23
CA ARG A 581 28.12 5.62 -1.26
C ARG A 581 28.76 5.95 0.08
N LYS A 582 27.99 5.85 1.18
CA LYS A 582 28.46 6.30 2.51
C LYS A 582 28.87 5.14 3.43
N THR A 583 28.31 3.94 3.23
CA THR A 583 28.58 2.76 4.05
C THR A 583 28.83 1.50 3.21
N PRO A 584 29.83 1.51 2.29
CA PRO A 584 30.01 0.44 1.30
C PRO A 584 30.26 -0.94 1.91
N GLU A 585 30.91 -1.02 3.08
CA GLU A 585 31.13 -2.31 3.76
C GLU A 585 29.82 -2.89 4.31
N LEU A 586 28.92 -2.05 4.85
CA LEU A 586 27.58 -2.49 5.27
C LEU A 586 26.72 -2.85 4.05
N ALA A 587 26.83 -2.12 2.95
CA ALA A 587 26.15 -2.45 1.70
C ALA A 587 26.59 -3.82 1.15
N LYS A 588 27.88 -4.16 1.25
CA LYS A 588 28.40 -5.49 0.92
C LYS A 588 27.81 -6.57 1.85
N ALA A 589 27.68 -6.29 3.12
CA ALA A 589 27.08 -7.21 4.09
C ALA A 589 25.55 -7.36 3.86
N ALA A 590 24.86 -6.30 3.45
CA ALA A 590 23.47 -6.37 3.04
C ALA A 590 23.27 -7.26 1.80
N ARG A 591 24.17 -7.17 0.80
CA ARG A 591 24.20 -8.10 -0.34
C ARG A 591 24.35 -9.54 0.13
N ALA A 592 25.30 -9.83 1.02
CA ALA A 592 25.50 -11.17 1.57
C ALA A 592 24.24 -11.69 2.31
N THR A 593 23.51 -10.80 3.00
CA THR A 593 22.24 -11.14 3.62
C THR A 593 21.20 -11.58 2.59
N LEU A 594 21.03 -10.80 1.50
CA LEU A 594 20.07 -11.13 0.43
C LEU A 594 20.43 -12.44 -0.26
N GLU A 595 21.69 -12.63 -0.63
CA GLU A 595 22.17 -13.85 -1.27
C GLU A 595 21.94 -15.08 -0.38
N ARG A 596 22.19 -14.95 0.94
CA ARG A 596 21.89 -15.99 1.91
C ARG A 596 20.40 -16.31 1.98
N ARG A 597 19.52 -15.30 2.14
CA ARG A 597 18.06 -15.50 2.14
C ARG A 597 17.57 -16.19 0.87
N LEU A 598 17.98 -15.72 -0.29
CA LEU A 598 17.57 -16.25 -1.58
C LEU A 598 18.08 -17.66 -1.84
N SER A 599 19.32 -17.99 -1.45
CA SER A 599 19.87 -19.34 -1.60
C SER A 599 19.16 -20.41 -0.75
N HIS A 600 18.39 -20.00 0.26
CA HIS A 600 17.59 -20.86 1.10
C HIS A 600 16.08 -20.75 0.82
N GLY A 601 15.67 -20.23 -0.34
CA GLY A 601 14.27 -20.15 -0.78
C GLY A 601 13.51 -18.90 -0.34
N GLY A 602 14.19 -17.87 0.14
CA GLY A 602 13.57 -16.59 0.49
C GLY A 602 12.92 -15.87 -0.70
N GLY A 603 12.00 -14.94 -0.41
CA GLY A 603 11.28 -14.19 -1.44
C GLY A 603 10.18 -14.99 -2.16
N HIS A 604 9.62 -15.98 -1.48
CA HIS A 604 8.57 -16.85 -2.04
C HIS A 604 7.15 -16.26 -1.94
N THR A 605 6.98 -15.08 -1.31
CA THR A 605 5.70 -14.34 -1.25
C THR A 605 5.83 -13.04 -2.02
N GLY A 606 4.70 -12.49 -2.50
CA GLY A 606 4.72 -11.31 -3.35
C GLY A 606 5.36 -10.10 -2.70
N TRP A 607 4.91 -9.71 -1.50
CA TRP A 607 5.47 -8.55 -0.79
C TRP A 607 6.97 -8.75 -0.43
N SER A 608 7.37 -9.96 -0.06
CA SER A 608 8.80 -10.18 0.24
C SER A 608 9.66 -10.08 -1.01
N ARG A 609 9.14 -10.53 -2.16
CA ARG A 609 9.81 -10.35 -3.45
C ARG A 609 9.89 -8.86 -3.83
N ALA A 610 8.81 -8.11 -3.62
CA ALA A 610 8.78 -6.67 -3.84
C ALA A 610 9.83 -5.94 -2.96
N TRP A 611 9.96 -6.32 -1.68
CA TRP A 611 10.99 -5.75 -0.81
C TRP A 611 12.41 -6.05 -1.31
N ILE A 612 12.65 -7.26 -1.77
CA ILE A 612 13.93 -7.68 -2.38
C ILE A 612 14.25 -6.84 -3.62
N ILE A 613 13.28 -6.49 -4.46
CA ILE A 613 13.48 -5.59 -5.61
C ILE A 613 14.01 -4.24 -5.14
N ASN A 614 13.40 -3.65 -4.11
CA ASN A 614 13.85 -2.38 -3.52
C ASN A 614 15.27 -2.49 -2.95
N HIS A 615 15.60 -3.58 -2.26
CA HIS A 615 16.95 -3.80 -1.74
C HIS A 615 18.01 -3.87 -2.86
N TRP A 616 17.71 -4.61 -3.95
CA TRP A 616 18.64 -4.68 -5.08
C TRP A 616 18.79 -3.33 -5.80
N ALA A 617 17.71 -2.55 -5.89
CA ALA A 617 17.77 -1.19 -6.41
C ALA A 617 18.71 -0.31 -5.58
N ARG A 618 18.63 -0.37 -4.24
CA ARG A 618 19.54 0.34 -3.31
C ARG A 618 20.98 -0.15 -3.33
N LEU A 619 21.21 -1.39 -3.77
CA LEU A 619 22.55 -1.95 -4.02
C LEU A 619 23.07 -1.70 -5.43
N PHE A 620 22.39 -0.89 -6.23
CA PHE A 620 22.72 -0.53 -7.61
C PHE A 620 22.91 -1.73 -8.55
N ASP A 621 22.15 -2.81 -8.31
CA ASP A 621 22.23 -4.04 -9.09
C ASP A 621 21.00 -4.20 -9.99
N GLY A 622 21.05 -3.57 -11.18
CA GLY A 622 19.95 -3.58 -12.13
C GLY A 622 19.57 -4.97 -12.65
N GLU A 623 20.56 -5.84 -12.84
CA GLU A 623 20.29 -7.22 -13.30
C GLU A 623 19.49 -8.01 -12.25
N LYS A 624 19.82 -7.82 -10.96
CA LYS A 624 19.07 -8.42 -9.86
C LYS A 624 17.69 -7.78 -9.68
N VAL A 625 17.54 -6.50 -9.95
CA VAL A 625 16.21 -5.86 -10.01
C VAL A 625 15.37 -6.54 -11.07
N TYR A 626 15.86 -6.65 -12.31
CA TYR A 626 15.11 -7.27 -13.40
C TYR A 626 14.74 -8.74 -13.11
N GLU A 627 15.71 -9.54 -12.67
CA GLU A 627 15.49 -10.94 -12.26
C GLU A 627 14.34 -11.06 -11.24
N ASN A 628 14.30 -10.18 -10.24
CA ASN A 628 13.29 -10.23 -9.18
C ASN A 628 11.94 -9.62 -9.60
N VAL A 629 11.89 -8.66 -10.53
CA VAL A 629 10.65 -8.19 -11.16
C VAL A 629 10.01 -9.31 -11.99
N ILE A 630 10.79 -10.02 -12.80
CA ILE A 630 10.31 -11.20 -13.55
C ILE A 630 9.83 -12.29 -12.59
N ALA A 631 10.55 -12.53 -11.49
CA ALA A 631 10.13 -13.51 -10.48
C ALA A 631 8.82 -13.12 -9.78
N LEU A 632 8.58 -11.82 -9.51
CA LEU A 632 7.33 -11.30 -8.98
C LEU A 632 6.17 -11.56 -9.94
N LEU A 633 6.34 -11.21 -11.22
CA LEU A 633 5.33 -11.44 -12.27
C LEU A 633 5.05 -12.92 -12.48
N SER A 634 6.09 -13.75 -12.46
CA SER A 634 5.97 -15.18 -12.74
C SER A 634 5.35 -15.99 -11.60
N ASN A 635 5.68 -15.66 -10.34
CA ASN A 635 5.37 -16.54 -9.20
C ASN A 635 4.32 -15.94 -8.26
N SER A 636 4.15 -14.63 -8.25
CA SER A 636 3.33 -13.92 -7.26
C SER A 636 2.36 -12.91 -7.89
N THR A 637 1.99 -13.11 -9.15
CA THR A 637 1.03 -12.22 -9.83
C THR A 637 -0.10 -13.06 -10.43
N SER A 638 -1.36 -12.73 -10.09
CA SER A 638 -2.56 -13.35 -10.61
C SER A 638 -2.93 -12.79 -12.00
N GLU A 639 -3.90 -13.43 -12.68
CA GLU A 639 -4.30 -13.05 -14.03
C GLU A 639 -4.82 -11.59 -14.13
N ASN A 640 -5.43 -11.05 -13.05
CA ASN A 640 -5.85 -9.64 -12.97
C ASN A 640 -4.75 -8.69 -12.48
N MET A 641 -3.51 -9.13 -12.43
CA MET A 641 -2.32 -8.41 -11.99
C MET A 641 -2.27 -8.11 -10.47
N PHE A 642 -3.16 -8.65 -9.65
CA PHE A 642 -3.03 -8.59 -8.19
C PHE A 642 -1.85 -9.41 -7.69
N ASP A 643 -1.18 -8.90 -6.66
CA ASP A 643 -0.11 -9.61 -5.98
C ASP A 643 -0.63 -10.79 -5.14
N MET A 644 0.14 -11.84 -5.08
CA MET A 644 -0.20 -13.07 -4.36
C MET A 644 0.86 -13.42 -3.33
N HIS A 645 0.43 -13.43 -2.07
CA HIS A 645 1.26 -13.99 -1.00
C HIS A 645 1.49 -15.52 -1.17
N PRO A 646 0.55 -16.48 -1.46
CA PRO A 646 -0.92 -16.49 -1.48
C PRO A 646 -1.58 -16.55 -0.08
N PRO A 647 -2.87 -16.17 0.11
CA PRO A 647 -3.75 -15.57 -0.87
C PRO A 647 -3.35 -14.14 -1.23
N PHE A 648 -4.20 -13.40 -1.98
CA PHE A 648 -4.01 -12.01 -2.36
C PHE A 648 -3.64 -11.11 -1.17
N GLN A 649 -2.56 -10.33 -1.35
CA GLN A 649 -2.16 -9.21 -0.51
C GLN A 649 -1.69 -8.09 -1.44
N ILE A 650 -2.17 -6.86 -1.22
CA ILE A 650 -1.94 -5.75 -2.16
C ILE A 650 -0.55 -5.11 -2.04
N ASP A 651 0.10 -5.31 -0.92
CA ASP A 651 1.40 -4.71 -0.58
C ASP A 651 2.50 -5.02 -1.61
N GLY A 652 2.52 -6.22 -2.18
CA GLY A 652 3.44 -6.56 -3.24
C GLY A 652 3.23 -5.76 -4.54
N ASN A 653 2.00 -5.34 -4.85
CA ASN A 653 1.75 -4.42 -5.97
C ASN A 653 2.40 -3.06 -5.73
N PHE A 654 2.20 -2.47 -4.56
CA PHE A 654 2.75 -1.16 -4.22
C PHE A 654 4.27 -1.20 -4.03
N GLY A 655 4.77 -2.24 -3.34
CA GLY A 655 6.21 -2.44 -3.16
C GLY A 655 6.94 -2.74 -4.47
N GLY A 656 6.32 -3.47 -5.40
CA GLY A 656 6.86 -3.71 -6.74
C GLY A 656 6.93 -2.42 -7.57
N THR A 657 5.89 -1.59 -7.51
CA THR A 657 5.87 -0.25 -8.13
C THR A 657 6.97 0.64 -7.57
N ALA A 658 7.12 0.67 -6.24
CA ALA A 658 8.21 1.40 -5.57
C ALA A 658 9.59 0.88 -6.01
N GLY A 659 9.78 -0.44 -6.10
CA GLY A 659 11.06 -1.04 -6.50
C GLY A 659 11.46 -0.75 -7.94
N ILE A 660 10.49 -0.74 -8.86
CA ILE A 660 10.73 -0.31 -10.25
C ILE A 660 11.11 1.18 -10.28
N THR A 661 10.43 2.02 -9.48
CA THR A 661 10.77 3.44 -9.36
C THR A 661 12.17 3.64 -8.78
N GLU A 662 12.54 2.91 -7.71
CA GLU A 662 13.86 2.96 -7.06
C GLU A 662 15.01 2.54 -8.01
N ALA A 663 14.74 1.67 -8.98
CA ALA A 663 15.72 1.33 -10.01
C ALA A 663 16.02 2.50 -10.96
N LEU A 664 15.06 3.40 -11.14
CA LEU A 664 15.14 4.54 -12.08
C LEU A 664 15.50 5.86 -11.39
N LEU A 665 15.05 6.07 -10.17
CA LEU A 665 15.24 7.31 -9.42
C LEU A 665 15.31 7.03 -7.92
N GLN A 666 16.40 7.45 -7.28
CA GLN A 666 16.53 7.43 -5.83
C GLN A 666 16.81 8.83 -5.26
N SER A 667 16.38 9.05 -4.04
CA SER A 667 16.81 10.19 -3.24
C SER A 667 17.12 9.73 -1.82
N GLU A 668 18.41 9.75 -1.47
CA GLU A 668 18.90 9.28 -0.18
C GLU A 668 19.94 10.23 0.40
N ASN A 669 19.93 10.43 1.71
CA ASN A 669 20.92 11.28 2.40
C ASN A 669 21.08 12.68 1.77
N GLY A 670 20.02 13.25 1.21
CA GLY A 670 20.03 14.57 0.55
C GLY A 670 20.61 14.57 -0.87
N GLU A 671 20.87 13.41 -1.46
CA GLU A 671 21.39 13.24 -2.82
C GLU A 671 20.32 12.61 -3.73
N ILE A 672 20.24 13.05 -4.98
CA ILE A 672 19.41 12.47 -6.04
C ILE A 672 20.31 11.62 -6.93
N ILE A 673 19.90 10.38 -7.19
CA ILE A 673 20.63 9.43 -8.01
C ILE A 673 19.75 8.99 -9.18
N LEU A 674 20.22 9.28 -10.40
CA LEU A 674 19.51 8.99 -11.63
C LEU A 674 19.95 7.65 -12.20
N LEU A 675 19.00 6.77 -12.55
CA LEU A 675 19.22 5.43 -13.10
C LEU A 675 20.19 4.56 -12.29
N PRO A 676 20.09 4.51 -10.94
CA PRO A 676 21.08 3.84 -10.08
C PRO A 676 21.19 2.34 -10.34
N ALA A 677 20.10 1.70 -10.71
CA ALA A 677 20.01 0.25 -10.91
C ALA A 677 19.30 -0.11 -12.21
N LEU A 678 19.68 0.56 -13.32
CA LEU A 678 19.08 0.35 -14.63
C LEU A 678 19.48 -1.04 -15.18
N PRO A 679 18.52 -1.97 -15.42
CA PRO A 679 18.83 -3.24 -16.09
C PRO A 679 19.20 -3.02 -17.55
N LYS A 680 20.00 -3.92 -18.13
CA LYS A 680 20.33 -3.88 -19.55
C LYS A 680 19.10 -4.03 -20.46
N GLU A 681 18.08 -4.73 -19.99
CA GLU A 681 16.79 -4.92 -20.67
C GLU A 681 16.00 -3.61 -20.81
N TRP A 682 16.31 -2.60 -19.99
CA TRP A 682 15.70 -1.27 -20.04
C TRP A 682 16.67 -0.25 -20.65
N SER A 683 17.37 -0.64 -21.70
CA SER A 683 18.42 0.19 -22.34
C SER A 683 17.92 1.51 -22.92
N GLU A 684 16.63 1.63 -23.22
CA GLU A 684 15.97 2.84 -23.72
C GLU A 684 14.62 3.02 -23.02
N GLY A 685 14.30 4.25 -22.63
CA GLY A 685 13.05 4.59 -21.98
C GLY A 685 13.00 6.04 -21.52
N ASN A 686 11.92 6.35 -20.82
CA ASN A 686 11.75 7.63 -20.14
C ASN A 686 10.85 7.45 -18.90
N PHE A 687 10.97 8.41 -18.00
CA PHE A 687 9.93 8.66 -17.01
C PHE A 687 9.61 10.15 -16.94
N LYS A 688 8.40 10.47 -16.55
CA LYS A 688 7.93 11.83 -16.31
C LYS A 688 7.26 11.92 -14.95
N GLY A 689 7.50 13.04 -14.27
CA GLY A 689 6.79 13.41 -13.07
C GLY A 689 7.13 12.59 -11.82
N LEU A 690 8.18 11.74 -11.83
CA LEU A 690 8.63 11.08 -10.61
C LEU A 690 9.23 12.10 -9.63
N CYS A 691 9.04 11.89 -8.35
CA CYS A 691 9.44 12.83 -7.31
C CYS A 691 10.67 12.36 -6.53
N ALA A 692 11.46 13.33 -6.05
CA ALA A 692 12.57 13.13 -5.14
C ALA A 692 12.41 14.05 -3.91
N ARG A 693 13.00 13.65 -2.79
CA ARG A 693 13.03 14.42 -1.53
C ARG A 693 13.60 15.83 -1.79
N GLY A 694 13.07 16.82 -1.08
CA GLY A 694 13.40 18.23 -1.28
C GLY A 694 12.42 19.00 -2.19
N GLY A 695 11.31 18.36 -2.58
CA GLY A 695 10.27 18.95 -3.43
C GLY A 695 10.65 19.02 -4.91
N PHE A 696 11.38 18.02 -5.39
CA PHE A 696 11.79 17.94 -6.79
C PHE A 696 10.90 16.98 -7.58
N VAL A 697 10.51 17.40 -8.81
CA VAL A 697 9.83 16.58 -9.82
C VAL A 697 10.75 16.43 -10.99
N ILE A 698 10.94 15.20 -11.47
CA ILE A 698 11.98 14.87 -12.43
C ILE A 698 11.37 14.20 -13.65
N ASP A 699 11.74 14.71 -14.83
CA ASP A 699 11.53 14.08 -16.12
C ASP A 699 12.89 13.65 -16.67
N LEU A 700 12.99 12.41 -17.15
CA LEU A 700 14.24 11.85 -17.64
C LEU A 700 14.01 10.98 -18.85
N GLU A 701 14.92 11.09 -19.84
CA GLU A 701 14.98 10.21 -20.99
C GLU A 701 16.37 9.57 -21.10
N TRP A 702 16.43 8.32 -21.49
CA TRP A 702 17.69 7.61 -21.70
C TRP A 702 17.63 6.73 -22.95
N LYS A 703 18.79 6.55 -23.57
CA LYS A 703 19.01 5.67 -24.70
C LYS A 703 20.38 5.03 -24.63
N ASP A 704 20.50 3.76 -25.02
CA ASP A 704 21.74 2.98 -24.87
C ASP A 704 22.31 3.07 -23.45
N SER A 705 21.41 3.02 -22.43
CA SER A 705 21.70 3.16 -21.01
C SER A 705 22.38 4.49 -20.61
N LYS A 706 22.26 5.54 -21.44
CA LYS A 706 22.81 6.88 -21.18
C LYS A 706 21.69 7.91 -21.13
N ILE A 707 21.75 8.82 -20.19
CA ILE A 707 20.81 9.93 -20.07
C ILE A 707 20.93 10.83 -21.31
N THR A 708 19.84 11.08 -21.99
CA THR A 708 19.74 11.93 -23.18
C THR A 708 19.05 13.25 -22.90
N ALA A 709 18.13 13.28 -21.92
CA ALA A 709 17.47 14.49 -21.44
C ALA A 709 17.13 14.35 -19.95
N CYS A 710 17.28 15.42 -19.19
CA CYS A 710 16.88 15.48 -17.80
C CYS A 710 16.36 16.87 -17.44
N HIS A 711 15.15 16.93 -16.88
CA HIS A 711 14.55 18.16 -16.39
C HIS A 711 14.15 17.98 -14.94
N ILE A 712 14.49 18.97 -14.10
CA ILE A 712 14.16 19.00 -12.67
C ILE A 712 13.33 20.24 -12.40
N HIS A 713 12.08 20.02 -11.98
CA HIS A 713 11.22 21.08 -11.50
C HIS A 713 11.32 21.18 -9.98
N SER A 714 11.69 22.37 -9.49
CA SER A 714 11.78 22.64 -8.05
C SER A 714 10.49 23.25 -7.53
N ARG A 715 9.74 22.50 -6.71
CA ARG A 715 8.51 22.99 -6.06
C ARG A 715 8.79 23.94 -4.90
N CYS A 716 9.92 23.76 -4.19
CA CYS A 716 10.18 24.37 -2.89
C CYS A 716 11.43 25.25 -2.83
N GLY A 717 12.18 25.39 -3.93
CA GLY A 717 13.39 26.23 -3.97
C GLY A 717 14.52 25.70 -3.08
N LYS A 718 14.57 24.41 -2.81
CA LYS A 718 15.65 23.79 -2.03
C LYS A 718 16.91 23.63 -2.88
N LYS A 719 18.05 23.51 -2.21
CA LYS A 719 19.31 23.18 -2.86
C LYS A 719 19.21 21.76 -3.44
N CYS A 720 19.56 21.59 -4.72
CA CYS A 720 19.54 20.32 -5.43
C CYS A 720 20.94 19.73 -5.47
N ARG A 721 21.07 18.46 -5.09
CA ARG A 721 22.34 17.72 -5.11
C ARG A 721 22.18 16.43 -5.89
N ILE A 722 22.89 16.27 -7.00
CA ILE A 722 22.77 15.15 -7.92
C ILE A 722 24.11 14.41 -8.03
N VAL A 723 24.05 13.09 -7.88
CA VAL A 723 25.23 12.22 -8.03
C VAL A 723 25.59 12.12 -9.51
N CYS A 724 26.75 12.67 -9.86
CA CYS A 724 27.32 12.62 -11.22
C CYS A 724 28.76 13.11 -11.21
N ASP A 725 29.56 12.69 -12.20
CA ASP A 725 30.93 13.15 -12.39
C ASP A 725 30.99 14.58 -12.92
N SER A 726 30.07 14.95 -13.82
CA SER A 726 29.97 16.29 -14.39
C SER A 726 28.56 16.52 -14.95
N VAL A 727 28.06 17.74 -14.82
CA VAL A 727 26.78 18.16 -15.41
C VAL A 727 26.78 19.67 -15.63
N LYS A 728 26.19 20.12 -16.73
CA LYS A 728 25.85 21.53 -16.92
C LYS A 728 24.39 21.73 -16.59
N VAL A 729 24.10 22.72 -15.77
CA VAL A 729 22.75 23.03 -15.32
C VAL A 729 22.32 24.36 -15.94
N HIS A 730 21.17 24.38 -16.58
CA HIS A 730 20.62 25.56 -17.25
C HIS A 730 19.20 25.84 -16.78
N THR A 731 18.87 27.11 -16.63
CA THR A 731 17.48 27.57 -16.68
C THR A 731 17.14 27.92 -18.15
N ALA A 732 15.93 28.31 -18.45
CA ALA A 732 15.55 28.78 -19.81
C ALA A 732 16.41 29.97 -20.29
N SER A 733 17.06 30.73 -19.40
CA SER A 733 17.72 31.97 -19.73
C SER A 733 19.22 32.01 -19.40
N SER A 734 19.73 31.11 -18.58
CA SER A 734 21.13 31.16 -18.09
C SER A 734 21.65 29.82 -17.58
N GLU A 735 22.96 29.67 -17.63
CA GLU A 735 23.66 28.59 -16.94
C GLU A 735 23.68 28.87 -15.42
N VAL A 736 23.51 27.82 -14.62
CA VAL A 736 23.47 27.87 -13.15
C VAL A 736 24.83 27.43 -12.61
N GLN A 737 25.36 28.20 -11.68
CA GLN A 737 26.62 27.85 -11.02
C GLN A 737 26.45 26.55 -10.23
N THR A 738 27.35 25.61 -10.49
CA THR A 738 27.34 24.27 -9.88
C THR A 738 28.63 24.06 -9.10
N LEU A 739 28.50 23.55 -7.85
CA LEU A 739 29.59 23.14 -7.00
C LEU A 739 29.71 21.62 -7.01
N TYR A 740 30.93 21.09 -7.17
CA TYR A 740 31.16 19.64 -7.15
C TYR A 740 31.85 19.25 -5.84
N THR A 741 31.22 18.35 -5.09
CA THR A 741 31.77 17.76 -3.85
C THR A 741 31.37 16.32 -3.73
N ASP A 742 32.27 15.45 -3.34
CA ASP A 742 32.03 14.03 -3.06
C ASP A 742 31.31 13.26 -4.19
N GLY A 743 31.64 13.54 -5.46
CA GLY A 743 31.04 12.88 -6.61
C GLY A 743 29.58 13.27 -6.86
N ALA A 744 29.18 14.47 -6.43
CA ALA A 744 27.87 15.05 -6.69
C ALA A 744 27.97 16.51 -7.08
N ALA A 745 27.05 16.94 -7.93
CA ALA A 745 26.86 18.32 -8.35
C ALA A 745 25.78 18.98 -7.49
N GLU A 746 26.07 20.13 -6.89
CA GLU A 746 25.17 20.90 -6.04
C GLU A 746 24.89 22.27 -6.64
N PHE A 747 23.62 22.69 -6.67
CA PHE A 747 23.20 24.00 -7.16
C PHE A 747 21.97 24.52 -6.43
N ASP A 748 21.85 25.85 -6.37
CA ASP A 748 20.67 26.51 -5.80
C ASP A 748 19.50 26.46 -6.77
N THR A 749 18.28 26.27 -6.24
CA THR A 749 17.07 26.30 -7.03
C THR A 749 16.10 27.39 -6.52
N GLU A 750 15.16 27.76 -7.34
CA GLU A 750 14.08 28.67 -7.02
C GLU A 750 12.72 27.98 -7.19
N THR A 751 11.78 28.29 -6.30
CA THR A 751 10.42 27.73 -6.34
C THR A 751 9.76 27.98 -7.70
N GLY A 752 9.19 26.90 -8.26
CA GLY A 752 8.45 26.93 -9.55
C GLY A 752 9.34 26.94 -10.78
N LYS A 753 10.68 26.89 -10.65
CA LYS A 753 11.58 26.86 -11.82
C LYS A 753 11.95 25.43 -12.24
N THR A 754 12.17 25.28 -13.54
CA THR A 754 12.67 24.04 -14.14
C THR A 754 14.11 24.22 -14.58
N TYR A 755 14.93 23.23 -14.30
CA TYR A 755 16.36 23.15 -14.62
C TYR A 755 16.58 22.02 -15.61
N THR A 756 17.30 22.31 -16.69
CA THR A 756 17.72 21.31 -17.68
C THR A 756 19.15 20.91 -17.41
N LEU A 757 19.40 19.62 -17.34
CA LEU A 757 20.69 19.02 -17.06
C LEU A 757 21.26 18.40 -18.34
N THR A 758 22.54 18.63 -18.59
CA THR A 758 23.31 18.02 -19.70
C THR A 758 24.54 17.35 -19.12
N PHE A 759 24.62 16.03 -19.27
CA PHE A 759 25.68 15.17 -18.74
C PHE A 759 26.82 14.97 -19.71
#